data_537a57817bee4090515744f72146c9cd
#
_entry.id   537a57817bee4090515744f72146c9cd
#
_cell.length_a   1.000
_cell.length_b   1.000
_cell.length_c   1.000
_cell.angle_alpha   90.00
_cell.angle_beta   90.00
_cell.angle_gamma   90.00
#
_symmetry.space_group_name_H-M   'P 1'
#
loop_
_entity.id
_entity.type
_entity.pdbx_description
1 polymer ?
#
loop_
_entity_poly.entity_id
_entity_poly.type
_entity_poly.pdbx_seq_one_letter_code
_entity_poly.pdbx_strand_id
1 'polypeptide(L)'
;MLETYSPSERLEILRRYRNLIEVWHTRKTTTDRWMVRKAFRLAAEAHKDMRRRSGEPYIYHPLEVATIAAGEIGLGRTSIICALLHDVVEDTEYKISDIQAMFDEQIARIIDGLTKLDVLVEGSADSSLQAENFRKVLLTLSYDVRVILIKLADRLHNMRTLDSMPREKQLKISSETSFLYAPLAYRLGIYAIKSELEDLSLKFTEPEIYATIQKQLDDSRAEKIMAIEDFLLPVGEALKRVNLKFRAVISEKSISSIRERIKKKEIPFEDVHDTHVVRIIVDCPGPMEKIECWQVYAVLTSVYRPNNERLRDWISLPKANGYESLHATVMSSKGKWVEVQIRSERMDEIAEKGYAAYWKYKDSPSSESGLDEWLGKVRELILTDDNTALEFISNFKLNLFSDEIFIFTPKGKMISLPKGATALDFAYNIHSDLGNQCIGAKVNQKLVQLNHPLKSGDQVEIITSKVQSPKEEWFGFLVTARAKSRLKEAIRDFRKSHKEKGREKLESLFSELNIESSKKNYSQLMEAEQISGLVDLYYYAAIDKITLNKVKNAFREDRSGKFLRYFPNPFGRPKQLKTEQEQVVEEKQTAKPSLLNANVSDLNYTVANCCNPLPGDDVVAMVFPDEPMHIHRVSCPVAVKLMSQYGNNIVKAKWRQTENVSFLAGLKITGIDAIGFVNKFTDIISNQLGLNIRTLQLESSNGLVEAVVTVYVHSVQNLNDLITKLKEVKEIRKVSRLDRVNDTSQ
;
A
#
# COMPACT_ATOMS: atom_id res chain seq x y z
N MET A 1 45.08 -11.64 14.24
CA MET A 1 43.81 -11.02 13.88
C MET A 1 42.95 -11.88 12.94
N LEU A 2 43.45 -12.37 11.81
CA LEU A 2 42.72 -13.34 10.97
C LEU A 2 43.21 -14.77 11.16
N GLU A 3 43.92 -15.06 12.23
CA GLU A 3 44.58 -16.37 12.50
C GLU A 3 43.56 -17.47 12.81
N THR A 4 42.41 -17.13 13.29
CA THR A 4 41.29 -18.04 13.57
C THR A 4 40.57 -18.54 12.29
N TYR A 5 40.75 -17.85 11.17
CA TYR A 5 40.18 -18.26 9.88
C TYR A 5 41.12 -19.15 9.09
N SER A 6 40.60 -20.07 8.31
CA SER A 6 41.40 -20.92 7.41
C SER A 6 42.14 -20.07 6.35
N PRO A 7 43.23 -20.58 5.75
CA PRO A 7 43.97 -19.82 4.74
C PRO A 7 43.10 -19.36 3.56
N SER A 8 42.14 -20.18 3.11
CA SER A 8 41.20 -19.84 2.03
C SER A 8 40.24 -18.74 2.46
N GLU A 9 39.70 -18.82 3.67
CA GLU A 9 38.79 -17.79 4.22
C GLU A 9 39.51 -16.44 4.38
N ARG A 10 40.77 -16.45 4.83
CA ARG A 10 41.57 -15.22 4.94
C ARG A 10 41.75 -14.54 3.59
N LEU A 11 42.04 -15.29 2.54
CA LEU A 11 42.18 -14.75 1.19
C LEU A 11 40.83 -14.13 0.71
N GLU A 12 39.73 -14.82 0.98
CA GLU A 12 38.39 -14.32 0.57
C GLU A 12 37.98 -13.08 1.37
N ILE A 13 38.23 -13.03 2.70
CA ILE A 13 38.01 -11.84 3.52
C ILE A 13 38.77 -10.64 2.97
N LEU A 14 40.07 -10.85 2.65
CA LEU A 14 40.92 -9.78 2.10
C LEU A 14 40.47 -9.37 0.70
N ARG A 15 39.99 -10.31 -0.12
CA ARG A 15 39.43 -10.02 -1.45
C ARG A 15 38.18 -9.14 -1.35
N ARG A 16 37.24 -9.51 -0.46
CA ARG A 16 36.02 -8.73 -0.23
C ARG A 16 36.33 -7.35 0.36
N TYR A 17 37.27 -7.25 1.28
CA TYR A 17 37.71 -5.95 1.78
C TYR A 17 38.34 -5.07 0.70
N ARG A 18 39.18 -5.64 -0.21
CA ARG A 18 39.72 -4.90 -1.35
C ARG A 18 38.61 -4.41 -2.26
N ASN A 19 37.63 -5.27 -2.59
CA ASN A 19 36.45 -4.89 -3.38
C ASN A 19 35.71 -3.72 -2.75
N LEU A 20 35.44 -3.76 -1.44
CA LEU A 20 34.83 -2.63 -0.71
C LEU A 20 35.64 -1.32 -0.92
N ILE A 21 36.96 -1.39 -0.81
CA ILE A 21 37.82 -0.20 -1.02
C ILE A 21 37.80 0.27 -2.47
N GLU A 22 37.68 -0.62 -3.45
CA GLU A 22 37.60 -0.28 -4.87
C GLU A 22 36.28 0.40 -5.23
N VAL A 23 35.15 -0.18 -4.82
CA VAL A 23 33.81 0.38 -5.10
C VAL A 23 33.49 1.66 -4.33
N TRP A 24 34.23 1.98 -3.31
CA TRP A 24 34.07 3.22 -2.57
C TRP A 24 34.62 4.40 -3.38
N HIS A 25 33.76 5.12 -4.10
CA HIS A 25 34.14 6.18 -5.08
C HIS A 25 34.30 7.59 -4.48
N THR A 26 33.87 7.84 -3.23
CA THR A 26 34.01 9.16 -2.60
C THR A 26 35.49 9.52 -2.35
N ARG A 27 35.82 10.82 -2.31
CA ARG A 27 37.20 11.26 -1.99
C ARG A 27 37.66 10.62 -0.69
N LYS A 28 38.79 9.88 -0.74
CA LYS A 28 39.35 9.12 0.36
C LYS A 28 40.61 9.79 0.87
N THR A 29 40.56 10.33 2.08
CA THR A 29 41.76 10.76 2.80
C THR A 29 42.47 9.54 3.42
N THR A 30 43.73 9.74 3.82
CA THR A 30 44.48 8.70 4.54
C THR A 30 43.81 8.32 5.87
N THR A 31 43.22 9.31 6.55
CA THR A 31 42.45 9.15 7.79
C THR A 31 41.17 8.33 7.54
N ASP A 32 40.45 8.59 6.43
CA ASP A 32 39.23 7.83 6.11
C ASP A 32 39.51 6.35 5.89
N ARG A 33 40.57 6.03 5.15
CA ARG A 33 41.00 4.64 4.93
C ARG A 33 41.43 3.97 6.24
N TRP A 34 42.11 4.68 7.12
CA TRP A 34 42.50 4.18 8.43
C TRP A 34 41.27 3.87 9.30
N MET A 35 40.30 4.74 9.35
CA MET A 35 39.06 4.54 10.13
C MET A 35 38.26 3.35 9.64
N VAL A 36 38.05 3.23 8.31
CA VAL A 36 37.36 2.05 7.73
C VAL A 36 38.15 0.76 8.01
N ARG A 37 39.47 0.80 7.92
CA ARG A 37 40.34 -0.36 8.28
C ARG A 37 40.21 -0.73 9.76
N LYS A 38 40.07 0.27 10.66
CA LYS A 38 39.86 0.06 12.09
C LYS A 38 38.51 -0.63 12.33
N ALA A 39 37.44 -0.19 11.67
CA ALA A 39 36.10 -0.79 11.74
C ALA A 39 36.12 -2.23 11.21
N PHE A 40 36.73 -2.47 10.04
CA PHE A 40 36.89 -3.82 9.50
C PHE A 40 37.63 -4.77 10.49
N ARG A 41 38.70 -4.26 11.14
CA ARG A 41 39.45 -5.07 12.12
C ARG A 41 38.59 -5.42 13.32
N LEU A 42 37.82 -4.45 13.83
CA LEU A 42 36.92 -4.67 14.96
C LEU A 42 35.83 -5.70 14.59
N ALA A 43 35.17 -5.54 13.44
CA ALA A 43 34.13 -6.46 12.97
C ALA A 43 34.69 -7.90 12.77
N ALA A 44 35.92 -8.04 12.20
CA ALA A 44 36.55 -9.34 11.98
C ALA A 44 36.91 -10.02 13.29
N GLU A 45 37.34 -9.26 14.31
CA GLU A 45 37.66 -9.81 15.64
C GLU A 45 36.40 -10.18 16.41
N ALA A 46 35.36 -9.30 16.36
CA ALA A 46 34.10 -9.49 17.06
C ALA A 46 33.35 -10.76 16.58
N HIS A 47 33.39 -11.05 15.28
CA HIS A 47 32.69 -12.20 14.69
C HIS A 47 33.59 -13.38 14.33
N LYS A 48 34.78 -13.46 14.90
CA LYS A 48 35.80 -14.49 14.53
C LYS A 48 35.33 -15.93 14.68
N ASP A 49 34.53 -16.20 15.70
CA ASP A 49 34.01 -17.53 16.04
C ASP A 49 32.59 -17.78 15.51
N MET A 50 32.03 -16.80 14.82
CA MET A 50 30.64 -16.85 14.32
C MET A 50 30.58 -17.28 12.86
N ARG A 51 29.58 -18.10 12.56
CA ARG A 51 29.31 -18.54 11.19
C ARG A 51 27.86 -18.34 10.82
N ARG A 52 27.64 -18.01 9.57
CA ARG A 52 26.30 -17.98 8.99
C ARG A 52 25.72 -19.39 8.88
N ARG A 53 24.42 -19.51 8.68
CA ARG A 53 23.73 -20.77 8.48
C ARG A 53 24.20 -21.53 7.23
N SER A 54 24.73 -20.83 6.23
CA SER A 54 25.41 -21.39 5.06
C SER A 54 26.76 -22.06 5.38
N GLY A 55 27.28 -21.92 6.62
CA GLY A 55 28.59 -22.37 7.05
C GLY A 55 29.74 -21.38 6.84
N GLU A 56 29.48 -20.27 6.12
CA GLU A 56 30.48 -19.23 5.85
C GLU A 56 30.80 -18.38 7.09
N PRO A 57 32.04 -17.81 7.19
CA PRO A 57 32.38 -16.84 8.21
C PRO A 57 31.40 -15.66 8.25
N TYR A 58 30.96 -15.28 9.46
CA TYR A 58 29.96 -14.21 9.62
C TYR A 58 30.43 -12.87 9.03
N ILE A 59 31.75 -12.58 9.11
CA ILE A 59 32.35 -11.33 8.61
C ILE A 59 32.07 -11.06 7.12
N TYR A 60 31.71 -12.07 6.32
CA TYR A 60 31.32 -11.86 4.92
C TYR A 60 30.08 -10.97 4.80
N HIS A 61 29.14 -11.10 5.73
CA HIS A 61 27.91 -10.30 5.75
C HIS A 61 28.18 -8.80 5.93
N PRO A 62 28.81 -8.31 7.01
CA PRO A 62 29.06 -6.88 7.16
C PRO A 62 29.97 -6.31 6.06
N LEU A 63 30.87 -7.12 5.48
CA LEU A 63 31.64 -6.69 4.31
C LEU A 63 30.78 -6.46 3.07
N GLU A 64 29.82 -7.35 2.78
CA GLU A 64 28.90 -7.18 1.65
C GLU A 64 27.91 -6.05 1.90
N VAL A 65 27.36 -5.91 3.12
CA VAL A 65 26.50 -4.78 3.48
C VAL A 65 27.24 -3.44 3.28
N ALA A 66 28.50 -3.36 3.72
CA ALA A 66 29.34 -2.18 3.51
C ALA A 66 29.64 -1.95 2.01
N THR A 67 29.80 -3.02 1.22
CA THR A 67 30.03 -2.96 -0.23
C THR A 67 28.78 -2.44 -0.97
N ILE A 68 27.60 -2.92 -0.62
CA ILE A 68 26.30 -2.42 -1.12
C ILE A 68 26.14 -0.93 -0.74
N ALA A 69 26.38 -0.60 0.54
CA ALA A 69 26.27 0.78 1.01
C ALA A 69 27.21 1.75 0.27
N ALA A 70 28.45 1.34 -0.01
CA ALA A 70 29.46 2.16 -0.69
C ALA A 70 29.25 2.23 -2.20
N GLY A 71 28.99 1.10 -2.87
CA GLY A 71 28.94 0.98 -4.32
C GLY A 71 27.57 1.23 -4.91
N GLU A 72 26.56 0.50 -4.42
CA GLU A 72 25.21 0.55 -4.98
C GLU A 72 24.41 1.77 -4.48
N ILE A 73 24.50 2.10 -3.18
CA ILE A 73 23.85 3.30 -2.63
C ILE A 73 24.74 4.54 -2.80
N GLY A 74 26.05 4.41 -2.70
CA GLY A 74 26.99 5.53 -2.84
C GLY A 74 27.28 6.27 -1.53
N LEU A 75 27.15 5.60 -0.38
CA LEU A 75 27.36 6.20 0.93
C LEU A 75 28.84 6.44 1.26
N GLY A 76 29.08 7.43 2.11
CA GLY A 76 30.42 7.83 2.53
C GLY A 76 30.97 7.06 3.75
N ARG A 77 32.17 7.48 4.21
CA ARG A 77 32.94 6.88 5.30
C ARG A 77 32.12 6.48 6.52
N THR A 78 31.34 7.39 7.08
CA THR A 78 30.57 7.15 8.31
C THR A 78 29.62 5.97 8.15
N SER A 79 28.88 5.93 7.05
CA SER A 79 27.93 4.83 6.77
C SER A 79 28.65 3.50 6.51
N ILE A 80 29.81 3.52 5.84
CA ILE A 80 30.62 2.31 5.62
C ILE A 80 31.11 1.73 6.95
N ILE A 81 31.56 2.59 7.88
CA ILE A 81 31.95 2.18 9.24
C ILE A 81 30.75 1.58 9.97
N CYS A 82 29.60 2.25 9.93
CA CYS A 82 28.39 1.75 10.58
C CYS A 82 27.91 0.42 9.94
N ALA A 83 28.00 0.27 8.63
CA ALA A 83 27.67 -0.97 7.93
C ALA A 83 28.62 -2.13 8.31
N LEU A 84 29.91 -1.86 8.54
CA LEU A 84 30.84 -2.88 9.04
C LEU A 84 30.57 -3.30 10.48
N LEU A 85 29.99 -2.40 11.29
CA LEU A 85 29.82 -2.58 12.73
C LEU A 85 28.36 -2.79 13.16
N HIS A 86 27.40 -2.88 12.23
CA HIS A 86 25.97 -2.84 12.54
C HIS A 86 25.52 -3.96 13.47
N ASP A 87 26.08 -5.17 13.34
CA ASP A 87 25.75 -6.33 14.17
C ASP A 87 26.70 -6.49 15.37
N VAL A 88 27.79 -5.70 15.47
CA VAL A 88 28.81 -5.91 16.53
C VAL A 88 28.22 -5.72 17.93
N VAL A 89 27.33 -4.73 18.11
CA VAL A 89 26.70 -4.46 19.41
C VAL A 89 25.56 -5.44 19.72
N GLU A 90 24.93 -5.99 18.70
CA GLU A 90 23.81 -6.92 18.84
C GLU A 90 24.29 -8.34 19.11
N ASP A 91 25.28 -8.80 18.36
CA ASP A 91 25.74 -10.18 18.36
C ASP A 91 26.93 -10.44 19.30
N THR A 92 27.50 -9.39 19.94
CA THR A 92 28.72 -9.55 20.75
C THR A 92 28.65 -8.78 22.08
N GLU A 93 29.71 -8.85 22.89
CA GLU A 93 29.80 -8.17 24.20
C GLU A 93 30.05 -6.64 24.10
N TYR A 94 30.33 -6.10 22.90
CA TYR A 94 30.60 -4.68 22.71
C TYR A 94 29.34 -3.85 22.95
N LYS A 95 29.53 -2.70 23.65
CA LYS A 95 28.45 -1.77 23.95
C LYS A 95 28.53 -0.50 23.08
N ILE A 96 27.46 0.23 22.97
CA ILE A 96 27.43 1.54 22.28
C ILE A 96 28.49 2.49 22.83
N SER A 97 28.74 2.49 24.17
CA SER A 97 29.79 3.27 24.80
C SER A 97 31.19 2.97 24.26
N ASP A 98 31.48 1.70 23.96
CA ASP A 98 32.75 1.28 23.44
C ASP A 98 32.96 1.74 22.01
N ILE A 99 31.89 1.68 21.20
CA ILE A 99 31.87 2.23 19.84
C ILE A 99 32.11 3.73 19.88
N GLN A 100 31.43 4.46 20.79
CA GLN A 100 31.60 5.90 20.95
C GLN A 100 33.05 6.27 21.32
N ALA A 101 33.67 5.51 22.23
CA ALA A 101 35.05 5.74 22.64
C ALA A 101 36.06 5.43 21.53
N MET A 102 35.79 4.41 20.70
CA MET A 102 36.69 3.98 19.65
C MET A 102 36.57 4.82 18.35
N PHE A 103 35.39 5.38 18.05
CA PHE A 103 35.12 6.11 16.81
C PHE A 103 34.66 7.54 17.11
N ASP A 104 33.36 7.80 17.09
CA ASP A 104 32.76 9.09 17.46
C ASP A 104 31.28 8.92 17.86
N GLU A 105 30.70 10.01 18.41
CA GLU A 105 29.32 10.04 18.85
C GLU A 105 28.33 9.80 17.68
N GLN A 106 28.61 10.28 16.48
CA GLN A 106 27.75 10.14 15.32
C GLN A 106 27.63 8.68 14.88
N ILE A 107 28.77 7.97 14.81
CA ILE A 107 28.80 6.53 14.50
C ILE A 107 28.05 5.74 15.57
N ALA A 108 28.28 6.04 16.84
CA ALA A 108 27.59 5.37 17.95
C ALA A 108 26.06 5.57 17.88
N ARG A 109 25.58 6.78 17.58
CA ARG A 109 24.14 7.06 17.42
C ARG A 109 23.52 6.30 16.26
N ILE A 110 24.20 6.19 15.13
CA ILE A 110 23.69 5.45 13.96
C ILE A 110 23.61 3.96 14.30
N ILE A 111 24.62 3.39 14.96
CA ILE A 111 24.62 1.97 15.37
C ILE A 111 23.52 1.71 16.41
N ASP A 112 23.35 2.58 17.41
CA ASP A 112 22.25 2.49 18.38
C ASP A 112 20.87 2.50 17.68
N GLY A 113 20.74 3.32 16.63
CA GLY A 113 19.56 3.33 15.78
C GLY A 113 19.32 2.02 15.04
N LEU A 114 20.38 1.40 14.51
CA LEU A 114 20.30 0.11 13.81
C LEU A 114 19.90 -1.02 14.76
N THR A 115 20.57 -1.15 15.90
CA THR A 115 20.26 -2.16 16.93
C THR A 115 18.84 -2.05 17.46
N LYS A 116 18.35 -0.84 17.72
CA LYS A 116 16.96 -0.62 18.15
C LYS A 116 15.94 -1.07 17.10
N LEU A 117 16.26 -0.94 15.81
CA LEU A 117 15.40 -1.42 14.73
C LEU A 117 15.23 -2.94 14.75
N ASP A 118 16.28 -3.70 14.99
CA ASP A 118 16.26 -5.16 14.94
C ASP A 118 15.47 -5.75 16.11
N VAL A 119 15.70 -5.27 17.34
CA VAL A 119 14.93 -5.66 18.53
C VAL A 119 13.43 -5.44 18.35
N LEU A 120 13.04 -4.40 17.60
CA LEU A 120 11.64 -4.06 17.37
C LEU A 120 10.97 -4.96 16.32
N VAL A 121 11.71 -5.47 15.34
CA VAL A 121 11.17 -6.32 14.27
C VAL A 121 11.02 -7.77 14.70
N GLU A 122 11.89 -8.30 15.55
CA GLU A 122 11.90 -9.72 15.96
C GLU A 122 10.83 -10.10 16.99
N GLY A 123 10.27 -9.13 17.74
CA GLY A 123 9.58 -9.37 19.02
C GLY A 123 8.08 -9.70 18.95
N SER A 124 7.38 -9.78 17.80
CA SER A 124 5.92 -9.86 17.89
C SER A 124 5.17 -10.60 16.79
N ALA A 125 4.38 -11.59 17.23
CA ALA A 125 3.34 -12.24 16.41
C ALA A 125 2.01 -11.44 16.40
N ASP A 126 1.90 -10.35 17.16
CA ASP A 126 0.68 -9.56 17.32
C ASP A 126 0.68 -8.32 16.41
N SER A 127 -0.38 -8.14 15.63
CA SER A 127 -0.48 -7.08 14.63
C SER A 127 -0.42 -5.66 15.22
N SER A 128 -0.85 -5.47 16.45
CA SER A 128 -0.78 -4.18 17.15
C SER A 128 0.65 -3.83 17.57
N LEU A 129 1.42 -4.84 18.00
CA LEU A 129 2.84 -4.71 18.33
C LEU A 129 3.71 -4.50 17.10
N GLN A 130 3.40 -5.14 15.97
CA GLN A 130 4.08 -4.87 14.68
C GLN A 130 3.86 -3.42 14.23
N ALA A 131 2.67 -2.89 14.44
CA ALA A 131 2.34 -1.51 14.13
C ALA A 131 3.11 -0.52 15.00
N GLU A 132 3.25 -0.82 16.29
CA GLU A 132 4.01 0.01 17.22
C GLU A 132 5.52 -0.05 16.94
N ASN A 133 6.01 -1.21 16.59
CA ASN A 133 7.40 -1.40 16.15
C ASN A 133 7.70 -0.61 14.86
N PHE A 134 6.79 -0.64 13.90
CA PHE A 134 6.89 0.16 12.69
C PHE A 134 6.94 1.67 12.99
N ARG A 135 6.11 2.16 13.92
CA ARG A 135 6.13 3.56 14.38
C ARG A 135 7.48 3.93 14.99
N LYS A 136 8.06 3.05 15.80
CA LYS A 136 9.39 3.25 16.41
C LYS A 136 10.51 3.23 15.36
N VAL A 137 10.42 2.36 14.35
CA VAL A 137 11.32 2.37 13.18
C VAL A 137 11.31 3.73 12.50
N LEU A 138 10.14 4.29 12.26
CA LEU A 138 10.00 5.59 11.63
C LEU A 138 10.49 6.76 12.51
N LEU A 139 10.36 6.64 13.83
CA LEU A 139 10.97 7.60 14.77
C LEU A 139 12.49 7.64 14.62
N THR A 140 13.13 6.48 14.51
CA THR A 140 14.58 6.41 14.30
C THR A 140 15.01 7.05 12.98
N LEU A 141 14.18 6.89 11.92
CA LEU A 141 14.36 7.57 10.62
C LEU A 141 14.40 9.10 10.73
N SER A 142 13.62 9.66 11.64
CA SER A 142 13.54 11.12 11.79
C SER A 142 14.81 11.74 12.32
N TYR A 143 15.75 10.97 12.89
CA TYR A 143 17.02 11.45 13.43
C TYR A 143 18.17 11.37 12.43
N ASP A 144 18.31 10.25 11.70
CA ASP A 144 19.36 10.08 10.69
C ASP A 144 18.94 9.08 9.60
N VAL A 145 18.78 9.58 8.38
CA VAL A 145 18.36 8.76 7.24
C VAL A 145 19.36 7.65 6.88
N ARG A 146 20.64 7.79 7.27
CA ARG A 146 21.67 6.77 7.02
C ARG A 146 21.36 5.44 7.71
N VAL A 147 20.65 5.46 8.83
CA VAL A 147 20.20 4.25 9.53
C VAL A 147 19.40 3.36 8.59
N ILE A 148 18.43 3.94 7.87
CA ILE A 148 17.59 3.15 6.97
C ILE A 148 18.30 2.76 5.69
N LEU A 149 19.22 3.62 5.18
CA LEU A 149 20.00 3.28 4.01
C LEU A 149 20.92 2.09 4.25
N ILE A 150 21.53 2.01 5.45
CA ILE A 150 22.32 0.86 5.87
C ILE A 150 21.42 -0.36 6.06
N LYS A 151 20.24 -0.18 6.67
CA LYS A 151 19.30 -1.29 6.87
C LYS A 151 18.72 -1.81 5.55
N LEU A 152 18.57 -0.97 4.52
CA LEU A 152 18.23 -1.41 3.16
C LEU A 152 19.35 -2.23 2.52
N ALA A 153 20.63 -1.85 2.75
CA ALA A 153 21.78 -2.63 2.30
C ALA A 153 21.85 -3.99 2.99
N ASP A 154 21.62 -4.04 4.31
CA ASP A 154 21.52 -5.26 5.08
C ASP A 154 20.37 -6.15 4.59
N ARG A 155 19.18 -5.62 4.46
CA ARG A 155 18.00 -6.34 3.95
C ARG A 155 18.24 -6.90 2.54
N LEU A 156 18.88 -6.13 1.66
CA LEU A 156 19.20 -6.58 0.31
C LEU A 156 20.16 -7.77 0.32
N HIS A 157 21.22 -7.69 1.13
CA HIS A 157 22.14 -8.82 1.27
C HIS A 157 21.46 -10.05 1.87
N ASN A 158 20.61 -9.87 2.89
CA ASN A 158 19.83 -10.95 3.48
C ASN A 158 18.88 -11.59 2.46
N MET A 159 18.26 -10.82 1.59
CA MET A 159 17.41 -11.33 0.51
C MET A 159 18.20 -12.08 -0.56
N ARG A 160 19.41 -11.61 -0.93
CA ARG A 160 20.32 -12.28 -1.87
C ARG A 160 20.81 -13.65 -1.35
N THR A 161 20.85 -13.83 -0.03
CA THR A 161 21.33 -15.08 0.64
C THR A 161 20.22 -15.90 1.27
N LEU A 162 18.96 -15.59 0.97
CA LEU A 162 17.79 -16.15 1.66
C LEU A 162 17.52 -17.62 1.32
N ASP A 163 18.10 -18.14 0.23
CA ASP A 163 17.96 -19.55 -0.20
C ASP A 163 18.40 -20.55 0.89
N SER A 164 19.33 -20.18 1.78
CA SER A 164 19.81 -21.02 2.88
C SER A 164 18.84 -21.13 4.08
N MET A 165 17.77 -20.36 4.08
CA MET A 165 16.81 -20.31 5.20
C MET A 165 15.63 -21.27 4.99
N PRO A 166 14.99 -21.76 6.08
CA PRO A 166 13.75 -22.55 6.00
C PRO A 166 12.62 -21.77 5.31
N ARG A 167 11.73 -22.48 4.64
CA ARG A 167 10.64 -21.93 3.85
C ARG A 167 9.77 -20.90 4.61
N GLU A 168 9.46 -21.17 5.87
CA GLU A 168 8.68 -20.27 6.72
C GLU A 168 9.38 -18.91 6.92
N LYS A 169 10.70 -18.95 7.19
CA LYS A 169 11.50 -17.72 7.32
C LYS A 169 11.64 -17.00 5.98
N GLN A 170 11.81 -17.75 4.87
CA GLN A 170 11.82 -17.14 3.52
C GLN A 170 10.55 -16.35 3.26
N LEU A 171 9.38 -16.93 3.53
CA LEU A 171 8.08 -16.25 3.31
C LEU A 171 7.91 -15.04 4.23
N LYS A 172 8.26 -15.17 5.52
CA LYS A 172 8.16 -14.05 6.47
C LYS A 172 9.05 -12.89 6.05
N ILE A 173 10.33 -13.13 5.80
CA ILE A 173 11.30 -12.09 5.42
C ILE A 173 10.93 -11.44 4.07
N SER A 174 10.48 -12.24 3.10
CA SER A 174 10.05 -11.73 1.79
C SER A 174 8.79 -10.87 1.89
N SER A 175 7.83 -11.25 2.74
CA SER A 175 6.62 -10.46 2.99
C SER A 175 6.95 -9.13 3.67
N GLU A 176 7.81 -9.13 4.69
CA GLU A 176 8.29 -7.91 5.34
C GLU A 176 9.03 -7.01 4.35
N THR A 177 9.86 -7.59 3.49
CA THR A 177 10.65 -6.86 2.50
C THR A 177 9.74 -6.18 1.48
N SER A 178 8.79 -6.90 0.92
CA SER A 178 7.82 -6.36 -0.03
C SER A 178 6.91 -5.29 0.59
N PHE A 179 6.58 -5.46 1.88
CA PHE A 179 5.63 -4.61 2.58
C PHE A 179 6.25 -3.33 3.14
N LEU A 180 7.50 -3.38 3.60
CA LEU A 180 8.16 -2.30 4.32
C LEU A 180 9.36 -1.74 3.55
N TYR A 181 10.32 -2.60 3.22
CA TYR A 181 11.63 -2.15 2.74
C TYR A 181 11.61 -1.69 1.28
N ALA A 182 10.94 -2.40 0.39
CA ALA A 182 10.84 -2.01 -1.01
C ALA A 182 10.11 -0.65 -1.19
N PRO A 183 9.00 -0.35 -0.48
CA PRO A 183 8.40 0.96 -0.48
C PRO A 183 9.27 2.08 0.10
N LEU A 184 10.04 1.79 1.16
CA LEU A 184 11.00 2.75 1.70
C LEU A 184 12.12 3.06 0.70
N ALA A 185 12.66 2.05 0.02
CA ALA A 185 13.65 2.22 -1.05
C ALA A 185 13.08 3.07 -2.21
N TYR A 186 11.82 2.84 -2.60
CA TYR A 186 11.12 3.67 -3.59
C TYR A 186 11.04 5.13 -3.15
N ARG A 187 10.65 5.39 -1.89
CA ARG A 187 10.51 6.76 -1.37
C ARG A 187 11.84 7.49 -1.26
N LEU A 188 12.90 6.76 -0.93
CA LEU A 188 14.26 7.29 -0.91
C LEU A 188 14.89 7.41 -2.31
N GLY A 189 14.16 7.06 -3.35
CA GLY A 189 14.60 7.19 -4.75
C GLY A 189 15.61 6.13 -5.19
N ILE A 190 15.87 5.09 -4.38
CA ILE A 190 16.84 4.03 -4.70
C ILE A 190 16.13 2.94 -5.50
N TYR A 191 15.87 3.24 -6.79
CA TYR A 191 15.04 2.38 -7.64
C TYR A 191 15.67 1.03 -7.96
N ALA A 192 17.00 0.95 -8.07
CA ALA A 192 17.70 -0.31 -8.31
C ALA A 192 17.46 -1.29 -7.17
N ILE A 193 17.71 -0.87 -5.92
CA ILE A 193 17.48 -1.69 -4.72
C ILE A 193 16.00 -2.04 -4.56
N LYS A 194 15.10 -1.07 -4.76
CA LYS A 194 13.65 -1.31 -4.72
C LYS A 194 13.25 -2.44 -5.67
N SER A 195 13.70 -2.38 -6.92
CA SER A 195 13.34 -3.35 -7.95
C SER A 195 13.89 -4.74 -7.63
N GLU A 196 15.14 -4.82 -7.16
CA GLU A 196 15.76 -6.09 -6.77
C GLU A 196 15.09 -6.69 -5.53
N LEU A 197 14.75 -5.89 -4.52
CA LEU A 197 14.00 -6.35 -3.34
C LEU A 197 12.63 -6.91 -3.72
N GLU A 198 11.92 -6.28 -4.66
CA GLU A 198 10.64 -6.78 -5.16
C GLU A 198 10.81 -8.08 -5.96
N ASP A 199 11.81 -8.16 -6.84
CA ASP A 199 12.08 -9.36 -7.63
C ASP A 199 12.47 -10.55 -6.75
N LEU A 200 13.36 -10.34 -5.76
CA LEU A 200 13.73 -11.36 -4.79
C LEU A 200 12.54 -11.77 -3.91
N SER A 201 11.71 -10.81 -3.50
CA SER A 201 10.49 -11.12 -2.76
C SER A 201 9.54 -11.98 -3.59
N LEU A 202 9.34 -11.66 -4.87
CA LEU A 202 8.53 -12.44 -5.80
C LEU A 202 9.10 -13.86 -6.02
N LYS A 203 10.42 -13.99 -6.15
CA LYS A 203 11.11 -15.29 -6.28
C LYS A 203 10.74 -16.23 -5.14
N PHE A 204 10.65 -15.73 -3.91
CA PHE A 204 10.32 -16.55 -2.76
C PHE A 204 8.82 -16.66 -2.50
N THR A 205 8.00 -15.67 -2.81
CA THR A 205 6.55 -15.73 -2.57
C THR A 205 5.81 -16.48 -3.67
N GLU A 206 6.18 -16.29 -4.95
CA GLU A 206 5.52 -16.89 -6.12
C GLU A 206 6.57 -17.47 -7.09
N PRO A 207 7.30 -18.54 -6.71
CA PRO A 207 8.46 -19.03 -7.44
C PRO A 207 8.11 -19.52 -8.86
N GLU A 208 6.95 -20.11 -9.06
CA GLU A 208 6.52 -20.60 -10.38
C GLU A 208 6.29 -19.47 -11.38
N ILE A 209 5.64 -18.38 -10.91
CA ILE A 209 5.41 -17.18 -11.74
C ILE A 209 6.74 -16.49 -12.04
N TYR A 210 7.60 -16.34 -11.03
CA TYR A 210 8.93 -15.78 -11.21
C TYR A 210 9.73 -16.54 -12.26
N ALA A 211 9.82 -17.87 -12.14
CA ALA A 211 10.56 -18.73 -13.06
C ALA A 211 9.99 -18.67 -14.49
N THR A 212 8.67 -18.61 -14.63
CA THR A 212 8.01 -18.53 -15.95
C THR A 212 8.36 -17.21 -16.65
N ILE A 213 8.23 -16.07 -15.95
CA ILE A 213 8.55 -14.75 -16.54
C ILE A 213 10.06 -14.66 -16.83
N GLN A 214 10.91 -15.13 -15.92
CA GLN A 214 12.36 -15.14 -16.11
C GLN A 214 12.74 -15.93 -17.37
N LYS A 215 12.21 -17.12 -17.55
CA LYS A 215 12.47 -17.95 -18.73
C LYS A 215 12.05 -17.22 -20.02
N GLN A 216 10.84 -16.66 -20.04
CA GLN A 216 10.33 -15.94 -21.23
C GLN A 216 11.16 -14.68 -21.55
N LEU A 217 11.71 -14.01 -20.52
CA LEU A 217 12.65 -12.90 -20.72
C LEU A 217 13.97 -13.40 -21.32
N ASP A 218 14.56 -14.45 -20.74
CA ASP A 218 15.83 -15.03 -21.21
C ASP A 218 15.72 -15.54 -22.66
N ASP A 219 14.64 -16.24 -23.00
CA ASP A 219 14.38 -16.76 -24.34
C ASP A 219 14.24 -15.65 -25.40
N SER A 220 13.70 -14.47 -25.00
CA SER A 220 13.49 -13.33 -25.93
C SER A 220 14.57 -12.25 -25.88
N ARG A 221 15.53 -12.36 -24.95
CA ARG A 221 16.53 -11.30 -24.66
C ARG A 221 17.36 -10.92 -25.88
N ALA A 222 17.95 -11.88 -26.57
CA ALA A 222 18.85 -11.65 -27.70
C ALA A 222 18.13 -10.93 -28.86
N GLU A 223 16.93 -11.41 -29.22
CA GLU A 223 16.11 -10.79 -30.29
C GLU A 223 15.72 -9.35 -29.95
N LYS A 224 15.31 -9.12 -28.69
CA LYS A 224 14.90 -7.77 -28.23
C LYS A 224 16.07 -6.78 -28.18
N ILE A 225 17.25 -7.21 -27.71
CA ILE A 225 18.45 -6.37 -27.68
C ILE A 225 18.83 -5.97 -29.10
N MET A 226 18.91 -6.91 -30.05
CA MET A 226 19.20 -6.61 -31.47
C MET A 226 18.16 -5.64 -32.05
N ALA A 227 16.88 -5.83 -31.77
CA ALA A 227 15.84 -4.94 -32.26
C ALA A 227 15.96 -3.50 -31.70
N ILE A 228 16.45 -3.35 -30.46
CA ILE A 228 16.68 -2.05 -29.83
C ILE A 228 17.98 -1.41 -30.35
N GLU A 229 19.02 -2.20 -30.60
CA GLU A 229 20.24 -1.72 -31.23
C GLU A 229 19.97 -1.16 -32.65
N ASP A 230 19.18 -1.89 -33.47
CA ASP A 230 18.71 -1.40 -34.77
C ASP A 230 17.92 -0.08 -34.65
N PHE A 231 17.09 0.03 -33.61
CA PHE A 231 16.32 1.24 -33.30
C PHE A 231 17.26 2.42 -32.93
N LEU A 232 18.35 2.16 -32.20
CA LEU A 232 19.26 3.19 -31.70
C LEU A 232 20.18 3.74 -32.81
N LEU A 233 20.50 3.00 -33.89
CA LEU A 233 21.40 3.41 -34.92
C LEU A 233 21.03 4.76 -35.58
N PRO A 234 19.79 4.94 -36.12
CA PRO A 234 19.43 6.21 -36.76
C PRO A 234 19.34 7.37 -35.74
N VAL A 235 18.94 7.09 -34.50
CA VAL A 235 18.91 8.10 -33.42
C VAL A 235 20.31 8.55 -33.07
N GLY A 236 21.26 7.62 -32.95
CA GLY A 236 22.65 7.91 -32.64
C GLY A 236 23.33 8.74 -33.73
N GLU A 237 23.06 8.44 -35.00
CA GLU A 237 23.54 9.28 -36.11
C GLU A 237 22.95 10.69 -36.08
N ALA A 238 21.66 10.82 -35.84
CA ALA A 238 20.98 12.10 -35.75
C ALA A 238 21.50 12.96 -34.59
N LEU A 239 21.72 12.35 -33.41
CA LEU A 239 22.32 13.04 -32.26
C LEU A 239 23.76 13.50 -32.50
N LYS A 240 24.59 12.69 -33.20
CA LYS A 240 25.94 13.07 -33.59
C LYS A 240 25.94 14.26 -34.53
N ARG A 241 24.97 14.33 -35.48
CA ARG A 241 24.87 15.47 -36.43
C ARG A 241 24.61 16.81 -35.74
N VAL A 242 23.92 16.80 -34.61
CA VAL A 242 23.68 18.00 -33.79
C VAL A 242 24.73 18.20 -32.68
N ASN A 243 25.82 17.42 -32.73
CA ASN A 243 26.98 17.51 -31.84
C ASN A 243 26.67 17.27 -30.34
N LEU A 244 25.64 16.46 -30.03
CA LEU A 244 25.34 16.05 -28.67
C LEU A 244 26.22 14.88 -28.25
N LYS A 245 26.83 15.00 -27.08
CA LYS A 245 27.57 13.90 -26.44
C LYS A 245 26.58 13.08 -25.60
N PHE A 246 26.48 11.81 -25.88
CA PHE A 246 25.56 10.91 -25.19
C PHE A 246 26.11 9.49 -25.10
N ARG A 247 25.54 8.74 -24.14
CA ARG A 247 25.63 7.28 -24.10
C ARG A 247 24.22 6.67 -24.05
N ALA A 248 24.01 5.54 -24.70
CA ALA A 248 22.75 4.81 -24.63
C ALA A 248 22.94 3.54 -23.79
N VAL A 249 21.99 3.28 -22.92
CA VAL A 249 21.97 2.10 -22.06
C VAL A 249 20.64 1.38 -22.23
N ILE A 250 20.68 0.09 -22.52
CA ILE A 250 19.50 -0.77 -22.60
C ILE A 250 19.31 -1.43 -21.23
N SER A 251 18.18 -1.23 -20.63
CA SER A 251 17.83 -1.82 -19.32
C SER A 251 16.58 -2.69 -19.42
N GLU A 252 16.64 -3.86 -18.82
CA GLU A 252 15.51 -4.75 -18.68
C GLU A 252 14.63 -4.32 -17.48
N LYS A 253 13.33 -4.38 -17.63
CA LYS A 253 12.41 -4.10 -16.52
C LYS A 253 12.41 -5.26 -15.53
N SER A 254 12.25 -4.96 -14.25
CA SER A 254 12.16 -5.98 -13.20
C SER A 254 10.99 -6.94 -13.43
N ILE A 255 11.17 -8.20 -13.03
CA ILE A 255 10.17 -9.27 -13.17
C ILE A 255 8.89 -8.91 -12.42
N SER A 256 9.02 -8.33 -11.22
CA SER A 256 7.91 -7.83 -10.41
C SER A 256 7.08 -6.77 -11.15
N SER A 257 7.74 -5.83 -11.83
CA SER A 257 7.10 -4.79 -12.63
C SER A 257 6.33 -5.36 -13.83
N ILE A 258 6.90 -6.38 -14.50
CA ILE A 258 6.25 -7.10 -15.61
C ILE A 258 5.03 -7.85 -15.09
N ARG A 259 5.17 -8.59 -13.96
CA ARG A 259 4.06 -9.30 -13.32
C ARG A 259 2.92 -8.36 -12.93
N GLU A 260 3.22 -7.22 -12.32
CA GLU A 260 2.19 -6.22 -11.98
C GLU A 260 1.43 -5.74 -13.21
N ARG A 261 2.14 -5.53 -14.33
CA ARG A 261 1.53 -5.10 -15.58
C ARG A 261 0.63 -6.18 -16.18
N ILE A 262 1.07 -7.45 -16.19
CA ILE A 262 0.27 -8.60 -16.61
C ILE A 262 -1.03 -8.65 -15.78
N LYS A 263 -0.90 -8.54 -14.45
CA LYS A 263 -2.03 -8.57 -13.52
C LYS A 263 -2.98 -7.38 -13.69
N LYS A 264 -2.44 -6.17 -13.82
CA LYS A 264 -3.24 -4.93 -13.90
C LYS A 264 -3.98 -4.78 -15.21
N LYS A 265 -3.40 -5.25 -16.32
CA LYS A 265 -3.98 -5.15 -17.67
C LYS A 265 -4.70 -6.44 -18.10
N GLU A 266 -4.59 -7.51 -17.32
CA GLU A 266 -5.11 -8.86 -17.64
C GLU A 266 -4.66 -9.35 -19.02
N ILE A 267 -3.40 -9.08 -19.39
CA ILE A 267 -2.80 -9.48 -20.68
C ILE A 267 -1.79 -10.61 -20.48
N PRO A 268 -1.60 -11.51 -21.46
CA PRO A 268 -0.53 -12.50 -21.42
C PRO A 268 0.85 -11.82 -21.58
N PHE A 269 1.93 -12.53 -21.24
CA PHE A 269 3.29 -12.01 -21.31
C PHE A 269 3.70 -11.57 -22.73
N GLU A 270 3.25 -12.28 -23.75
CA GLU A 270 3.51 -12.01 -25.17
C GLU A 270 3.05 -10.62 -25.59
N ASP A 271 1.99 -10.10 -24.95
CA ASP A 271 1.45 -8.76 -25.19
C ASP A 271 2.15 -7.66 -24.37
N VAL A 272 3.13 -8.03 -23.53
CA VAL A 272 3.98 -7.08 -22.80
C VAL A 272 5.15 -6.65 -23.71
N HIS A 273 4.90 -5.72 -24.61
CA HIS A 273 5.87 -5.28 -25.60
C HIS A 273 7.03 -4.44 -25.05
N ASP A 274 6.87 -3.80 -23.89
CA ASP A 274 7.81 -2.87 -23.28
C ASP A 274 8.56 -3.47 -22.09
N THR A 275 9.17 -4.64 -22.30
CA THR A 275 10.01 -5.33 -21.28
C THR A 275 11.40 -4.68 -21.12
N HIS A 276 11.81 -3.84 -22.04
CA HIS A 276 13.08 -3.12 -22.03
C HIS A 276 12.83 -1.61 -22.09
N VAL A 277 13.76 -0.85 -21.57
CA VAL A 277 13.80 0.62 -21.60
C VAL A 277 15.12 1.06 -22.16
N VAL A 278 15.08 2.00 -23.09
CA VAL A 278 16.26 2.67 -23.62
C VAL A 278 16.53 3.92 -22.81
N ARG A 279 17.69 4.04 -22.20
CA ARG A 279 18.14 5.28 -21.53
C ARG A 279 19.14 6.00 -22.42
N ILE A 280 18.86 7.26 -22.75
CA ILE A 280 19.80 8.16 -23.43
C ILE A 280 20.29 9.15 -22.38
N ILE A 281 21.57 9.06 -22.06
CA ILE A 281 22.21 9.84 -21.01
C ILE A 281 23.13 10.85 -21.68
N VAL A 282 22.87 12.14 -21.43
CA VAL A 282 23.57 13.26 -22.07
C VAL A 282 24.70 13.72 -21.14
N ASP A 283 25.90 13.85 -21.72
CA ASP A 283 27.07 14.43 -21.05
C ASP A 283 27.12 15.94 -21.33
N CYS A 284 26.60 16.73 -20.42
CA CYS A 284 26.45 18.16 -20.55
C CYS A 284 26.68 18.93 -19.24
N PRO A 285 27.10 20.21 -19.29
CA PRO A 285 27.21 21.07 -18.12
C PRO A 285 25.86 21.31 -17.45
N GLY A 286 25.82 21.39 -16.11
CA GLY A 286 24.60 21.53 -15.31
C GLY A 286 23.60 22.59 -15.81
N PRO A 287 24.00 23.81 -16.20
CA PRO A 287 23.06 24.82 -16.74
C PRO A 287 22.35 24.41 -18.03
N MET A 288 22.95 23.50 -18.83
CA MET A 288 22.42 23.06 -20.11
C MET A 288 21.60 21.77 -20.05
N GLU A 289 21.60 21.07 -18.91
CA GLU A 289 20.98 19.75 -18.77
C GLU A 289 19.54 19.68 -19.28
N LYS A 290 18.70 20.62 -18.89
CA LYS A 290 17.29 20.66 -19.33
C LYS A 290 17.18 20.87 -20.83
N ILE A 291 17.94 21.82 -21.36
CA ILE A 291 17.92 22.19 -22.79
C ILE A 291 18.35 21.02 -23.65
N GLU A 292 19.47 20.38 -23.32
CA GLU A 292 20.00 19.26 -24.09
C GLU A 292 19.13 18.01 -24.01
N CYS A 293 18.52 17.72 -22.85
CA CYS A 293 17.53 16.64 -22.75
C CYS A 293 16.31 16.87 -23.67
N TRP A 294 15.79 18.09 -23.74
CA TRP A 294 14.71 18.43 -24.68
C TRP A 294 15.16 18.42 -26.13
N GLN A 295 16.42 18.76 -26.42
CA GLN A 295 17.00 18.66 -27.77
C GLN A 295 17.11 17.19 -28.22
N VAL A 296 17.48 16.27 -27.30
CA VAL A 296 17.45 14.83 -27.60
C VAL A 296 16.03 14.36 -27.92
N TYR A 297 15.03 14.83 -27.18
CA TYR A 297 13.62 14.51 -27.47
C TYR A 297 13.20 15.02 -28.86
N ALA A 298 13.56 16.24 -29.24
CA ALA A 298 13.27 16.79 -30.54
C ALA A 298 13.93 15.97 -31.67
N VAL A 299 15.19 15.55 -31.51
CA VAL A 299 15.90 14.67 -32.45
C VAL A 299 15.22 13.30 -32.52
N LEU A 300 14.88 12.68 -31.37
CA LEU A 300 14.21 11.39 -31.33
C LEU A 300 12.90 11.42 -32.11
N THR A 301 12.10 12.48 -31.92
CA THR A 301 10.79 12.63 -32.57
C THR A 301 10.86 13.04 -34.03
N SER A 302 12.00 13.53 -34.50
CA SER A 302 12.25 13.73 -35.92
C SER A 302 12.53 12.42 -36.67
N VAL A 303 13.02 11.38 -35.95
CA VAL A 303 13.31 10.05 -36.50
C VAL A 303 12.11 9.12 -36.38
N TYR A 304 11.43 9.15 -35.22
CA TYR A 304 10.34 8.23 -34.88
C TYR A 304 9.08 8.95 -34.41
N ARG A 305 7.92 8.42 -34.76
CA ARG A 305 6.63 9.00 -34.37
C ARG A 305 6.37 8.81 -32.87
N PRO A 306 6.16 9.89 -32.09
CA PRO A 306 5.89 9.80 -30.65
C PRO A 306 4.44 9.44 -30.35
N ASN A 307 4.22 8.86 -29.15
CA ASN A 307 2.92 8.78 -28.52
C ASN A 307 2.81 9.89 -27.48
N ASN A 308 2.09 10.95 -27.79
CA ASN A 308 1.98 12.14 -26.95
C ASN A 308 1.26 11.88 -25.62
N GLU A 309 0.34 10.92 -25.57
CA GLU A 309 -0.37 10.56 -24.32
C GLU A 309 0.56 9.90 -23.29
N ARG A 310 1.66 9.30 -23.76
CA ARG A 310 2.65 8.63 -22.92
C ARG A 310 3.89 9.48 -22.61
N LEU A 311 3.94 10.72 -23.09
CA LEU A 311 5.00 11.63 -22.69
C LEU A 311 4.88 11.98 -21.21
N ARG A 312 6.00 11.87 -20.46
CA ARG A 312 6.09 12.27 -19.05
C ARG A 312 7.30 13.15 -18.84
N ASP A 313 7.06 14.39 -18.46
CA ASP A 313 8.08 15.40 -18.19
C ASP A 313 8.34 15.52 -16.69
N TRP A 314 9.35 14.80 -16.22
CA TRP A 314 9.86 14.89 -14.85
C TRP A 314 11.11 15.78 -14.76
N ILE A 315 11.52 16.44 -15.85
CA ILE A 315 12.61 17.41 -15.87
C ILE A 315 12.10 18.79 -15.45
N SER A 316 10.96 19.20 -16.03
CA SER A 316 10.33 20.49 -15.69
C SER A 316 9.69 20.45 -14.30
N LEU A 317 9.10 19.31 -13.92
CA LEU A 317 8.46 19.07 -12.62
C LEU A 317 9.02 17.76 -12.01
N PRO A 318 10.16 17.82 -11.30
CA PRO A 318 10.75 16.67 -10.64
C PRO A 318 9.79 15.99 -9.67
N LYS A 319 9.90 14.66 -9.51
CA LYS A 319 9.14 13.94 -8.49
C LYS A 319 9.59 14.35 -7.09
N ALA A 320 8.74 14.14 -6.09
CA ALA A 320 9.03 14.46 -4.68
C ALA A 320 10.31 13.81 -4.14
N ASN A 321 10.73 12.68 -4.71
CA ASN A 321 11.97 11.99 -4.39
C ASN A 321 13.19 12.46 -5.19
N GLY A 322 13.09 13.61 -5.88
CA GLY A 322 14.19 14.20 -6.67
C GLY A 322 14.43 13.53 -8.03
N TYR A 323 13.57 12.59 -8.45
CA TYR A 323 13.69 11.93 -9.76
C TYR A 323 13.42 12.90 -10.90
N GLU A 324 14.39 13.04 -11.81
CA GLU A 324 14.32 13.86 -13.02
C GLU A 324 14.55 12.98 -14.24
N SER A 325 13.65 13.02 -15.22
CA SER A 325 13.79 12.30 -16.51
C SER A 325 12.68 12.71 -17.46
N LEU A 326 12.96 12.72 -18.75
CA LEU A 326 11.94 12.83 -19.78
C LEU A 326 11.64 11.42 -20.32
N HIS A 327 10.41 10.94 -20.17
CA HIS A 327 9.98 9.65 -20.70
C HIS A 327 9.19 9.84 -21.97
N ALA A 328 9.67 9.27 -23.05
CA ALA A 328 9.02 9.26 -24.36
C ALA A 328 8.70 7.83 -24.78
N THR A 329 7.59 7.63 -25.44
CA THR A 329 7.27 6.35 -26.11
C THR A 329 7.17 6.64 -27.60
N VAL A 330 7.97 5.97 -28.41
CA VAL A 330 8.01 6.18 -29.86
C VAL A 330 7.80 4.87 -30.62
N MET A 331 7.29 4.96 -31.85
CA MET A 331 7.06 3.82 -32.71
C MET A 331 8.33 3.51 -33.51
N SER A 332 8.92 2.33 -33.31
CA SER A 332 10.07 1.87 -34.11
C SER A 332 9.68 1.59 -35.56
N SER A 333 10.66 1.47 -36.44
CA SER A 333 10.47 1.08 -37.85
C SER A 333 9.81 -0.29 -38.03
N LYS A 334 9.91 -1.17 -37.02
CA LYS A 334 9.27 -2.50 -36.99
C LYS A 334 7.84 -2.48 -36.40
N GLY A 335 7.22 -1.30 -36.18
CA GLY A 335 5.87 -1.16 -35.64
C GLY A 335 5.72 -1.49 -34.15
N LYS A 336 6.81 -1.58 -33.39
CA LYS A 336 6.79 -1.82 -31.95
C LYS A 336 7.02 -0.54 -31.18
N TRP A 337 6.29 -0.34 -30.07
CA TRP A 337 6.50 0.78 -29.16
C TRP A 337 7.77 0.60 -28.33
N VAL A 338 8.62 1.61 -28.30
CA VAL A 338 9.86 1.66 -27.51
C VAL A 338 9.75 2.79 -26.49
N GLU A 339 9.99 2.50 -25.22
CA GLU A 339 10.10 3.47 -24.15
C GLU A 339 11.54 4.01 -24.08
N VAL A 340 11.69 5.31 -24.19
CA VAL A 340 12.98 6.02 -24.12
C VAL A 340 12.95 6.96 -22.93
N GLN A 341 13.96 6.86 -22.06
CA GLN A 341 14.18 7.76 -20.93
C GLN A 341 15.41 8.63 -21.22
N ILE A 342 15.22 9.93 -21.18
CA ILE A 342 16.25 10.91 -21.49
C ILE A 342 16.65 11.64 -20.22
N ARG A 343 17.96 11.67 -19.91
CA ARG A 343 18.51 12.23 -18.66
C ARG A 343 19.90 12.82 -18.90
N SER A 344 20.34 13.74 -18.02
CA SER A 344 21.77 14.07 -17.88
C SER A 344 22.49 13.03 -17.03
N GLU A 345 23.82 13.05 -16.98
CA GLU A 345 24.59 12.16 -16.09
C GLU A 345 24.21 12.37 -14.62
N ARG A 346 24.04 13.60 -14.16
CA ARG A 346 23.57 13.92 -12.80
C ARG A 346 22.18 13.33 -12.52
N MET A 347 21.24 13.52 -13.45
CA MET A 347 19.88 12.99 -13.33
C MET A 347 19.87 11.46 -13.29
N ASP A 348 20.75 10.81 -14.06
CA ASP A 348 20.87 9.35 -14.06
C ASP A 348 21.46 8.85 -12.74
N GLU A 349 22.49 9.51 -12.20
CA GLU A 349 23.04 9.18 -10.88
C GLU A 349 22.02 9.33 -9.75
N ILE A 350 21.22 10.41 -9.78
CA ILE A 350 20.12 10.61 -8.83
C ILE A 350 19.02 9.55 -9.00
N ALA A 351 18.69 9.18 -10.24
CA ALA A 351 17.69 8.15 -10.51
C ALA A 351 18.11 6.75 -10.04
N GLU A 352 19.40 6.41 -10.09
CA GLU A 352 19.93 5.12 -9.66
C GLU A 352 20.20 5.05 -8.15
N LYS A 353 20.80 6.11 -7.57
CA LYS A 353 21.27 6.16 -6.18
C LYS A 353 20.36 6.97 -5.24
N GLY A 354 19.31 7.59 -5.77
CA GLY A 354 18.37 8.39 -5.01
C GLY A 354 19.02 9.55 -4.26
N TYR A 355 18.49 9.81 -3.05
CA TYR A 355 18.99 10.91 -2.20
C TYR A 355 20.46 10.78 -1.79
N ALA A 356 21.03 9.58 -1.84
CA ALA A 356 22.47 9.41 -1.55
C ALA A 356 23.35 10.12 -2.57
N ALA A 357 22.95 10.14 -3.86
CA ALA A 357 23.64 10.92 -4.89
C ALA A 357 23.52 12.43 -4.65
N TYR A 358 22.39 12.87 -4.13
CA TYR A 358 22.15 14.30 -3.86
C TYR A 358 23.15 14.91 -2.88
N TRP A 359 23.60 14.15 -1.87
CA TRP A 359 24.64 14.63 -0.94
C TRP A 359 26.00 14.89 -1.60
N LYS A 360 26.29 14.24 -2.71
CA LYS A 360 27.52 14.47 -3.49
C LYS A 360 27.52 15.84 -4.16
N TYR A 361 26.35 16.36 -4.55
CA TYR A 361 26.18 17.61 -5.30
C TYR A 361 25.77 18.79 -4.42
N LYS A 362 25.60 18.61 -3.12
CA LYS A 362 25.15 19.66 -2.19
C LYS A 362 26.33 20.41 -1.59
N ASP A 363 26.91 21.37 -2.34
CA ASP A 363 27.93 22.33 -1.85
C ASP A 363 27.31 23.58 -1.18
N SER A 364 26.00 23.70 -1.02
CA SER A 364 25.33 24.88 -0.45
C SER A 364 24.26 24.51 0.59
N PRO A 365 24.26 25.18 1.78
CA PRO A 365 23.31 24.92 2.86
C PRO A 365 21.86 25.40 2.61
N SER A 366 21.56 26.00 1.45
CA SER A 366 20.37 26.82 1.26
C SER A 366 19.19 26.19 0.54
N SER A 367 19.20 24.90 0.21
CA SER A 367 18.02 24.24 -0.34
C SER A 367 17.51 23.18 0.61
N GLU A 368 16.38 23.43 1.28
CA GLU A 368 15.57 22.38 1.89
C GLU A 368 15.29 21.32 0.82
N SER A 369 15.81 20.12 1.03
CA SER A 369 15.59 19.03 0.08
C SER A 369 14.18 18.49 0.28
N GLY A 370 13.53 17.98 -0.77
CA GLY A 370 12.23 17.30 -0.64
C GLY A 370 12.27 16.14 0.38
N LEU A 371 13.47 15.64 0.72
CA LEU A 371 13.68 14.68 1.79
C LEU A 371 13.51 15.33 3.17
N ASP A 372 14.05 16.52 3.40
CA ASP A 372 13.92 17.23 4.68
C ASP A 372 12.45 17.61 4.93
N GLU A 373 11.73 18.02 3.87
CA GLU A 373 10.30 18.26 3.92
C GLU A 373 9.52 16.94 4.21
N TRP A 374 9.89 15.84 3.57
CA TRP A 374 9.27 14.54 3.82
C TRP A 374 9.57 14.02 5.24
N LEU A 375 10.82 14.10 5.69
CA LEU A 375 11.19 13.75 7.07
C LEU A 375 10.47 14.63 8.08
N GLY A 376 10.27 15.91 7.77
CA GLY A 376 9.44 16.83 8.54
C GLY A 376 7.99 16.37 8.63
N LYS A 377 7.38 15.97 7.51
CA LYS A 377 6.02 15.42 7.46
C LYS A 377 5.90 14.09 8.22
N VAL A 378 6.90 13.21 8.11
CA VAL A 378 6.96 11.94 8.89
C VAL A 378 7.04 12.25 10.38
N ARG A 379 7.89 13.20 10.79
CA ARG A 379 8.03 13.63 12.18
C ARG A 379 6.73 14.25 12.71
N GLU A 380 6.08 15.11 11.94
CA GLU A 380 4.77 15.70 12.28
C GLU A 380 3.71 14.61 12.49
N LEU A 381 3.62 13.63 11.57
CA LEU A 381 2.69 12.50 11.69
C LEU A 381 2.92 11.67 12.95
N ILE A 382 4.18 11.43 13.32
CA ILE A 382 4.53 10.64 14.50
C ILE A 382 4.17 11.39 15.79
N LEU A 383 4.38 12.71 15.82
CA LEU A 383 4.18 13.54 17.02
C LEU A 383 2.72 13.91 17.26
N THR A 384 1.90 13.97 16.20
CA THR A 384 0.50 14.41 16.29
C THR A 384 -0.50 13.28 16.45
N ASP A 385 -0.07 12.01 16.33
CA ASP A 385 -1.00 10.88 16.25
C ASP A 385 -1.22 10.19 17.61
N ASP A 386 -2.34 10.54 18.28
CA ASP A 386 -2.96 9.76 19.38
C ASP A 386 -3.72 8.53 18.87
N ASN A 387 -3.61 8.20 17.57
CA ASN A 387 -4.32 7.12 16.92
C ASN A 387 -3.72 5.75 17.26
N THR A 388 -4.51 4.70 17.10
CA THR A 388 -4.03 3.32 17.21
C THR A 388 -2.88 3.07 16.21
N ALA A 389 -1.92 2.25 16.60
CA ALA A 389 -0.77 1.92 15.75
C ALA A 389 -1.17 1.40 14.36
N LEU A 390 -2.33 0.75 14.22
CA LEU A 390 -2.89 0.28 12.94
C LEU A 390 -3.39 1.43 12.05
N GLU A 391 -4.04 2.44 12.61
CA GLU A 391 -4.45 3.64 11.87
C GLU A 391 -3.23 4.44 11.41
N PHE A 392 -2.20 4.53 12.26
CA PHE A 392 -0.94 5.15 11.91
C PHE A 392 -0.28 4.49 10.68
N ILE A 393 -0.18 3.14 10.66
CA ILE A 393 0.34 2.41 9.50
C ILE A 393 -0.51 2.66 8.25
N SER A 394 -1.84 2.65 8.36
CA SER A 394 -2.72 2.90 7.25
C SER A 394 -2.52 4.31 6.68
N ASN A 395 -2.42 5.31 7.55
CA ASN A 395 -2.17 6.70 7.18
C ASN A 395 -0.77 6.90 6.59
N PHE A 396 0.24 6.26 7.16
CA PHE A 396 1.61 6.30 6.66
C PHE A 396 1.74 5.64 5.28
N LYS A 397 1.08 4.49 5.06
CA LYS A 397 1.03 3.84 3.75
C LYS A 397 0.37 4.73 2.70
N LEU A 398 -0.75 5.35 3.01
CA LEU A 398 -1.39 6.30 2.09
C LEU A 398 -0.43 7.41 1.66
N ASN A 399 0.43 7.88 2.57
CA ASN A 399 1.45 8.88 2.26
C ASN A 399 2.68 8.34 1.52
N LEU A 400 3.04 7.05 1.72
CA LEU A 400 4.18 6.43 1.05
C LEU A 400 3.92 6.02 -0.39
N PHE A 401 2.70 5.54 -0.70
CA PHE A 401 2.39 4.85 -1.95
C PHE A 401 1.61 5.69 -2.97
N SER A 402 1.15 6.89 -2.57
CA SER A 402 0.39 7.72 -3.50
C SER A 402 1.32 8.44 -4.49
N ASP A 403 1.03 8.30 -5.78
CA ASP A 403 1.50 9.25 -6.79
C ASP A 403 1.12 10.65 -6.33
N GLU A 404 2.03 11.61 -6.41
CA GLU A 404 1.74 13.01 -6.04
C GLU A 404 1.15 13.77 -7.23
N ILE A 405 0.20 14.64 -6.94
CA ILE A 405 -0.34 15.63 -7.87
C ILE A 405 0.11 17.01 -7.42
N PHE A 406 0.42 17.87 -8.39
CA PHE A 406 0.85 19.24 -8.14
C PHE A 406 -0.28 20.21 -8.46
N ILE A 407 -0.70 20.96 -7.45
CA ILE A 407 -1.86 21.85 -7.49
C ILE A 407 -1.39 23.27 -7.21
N PHE A 408 -1.96 24.22 -7.91
CA PHE A 408 -1.58 25.63 -7.81
C PHE A 408 -2.64 26.44 -7.05
N THR A 409 -2.18 27.28 -6.13
CA THR A 409 -3.05 28.33 -5.58
C THR A 409 -3.25 29.44 -6.61
N PRO A 410 -4.25 30.32 -6.47
CA PRO A 410 -4.45 31.47 -7.35
C PRO A 410 -3.24 32.42 -7.42
N LYS A 411 -2.40 32.42 -6.37
CA LYS A 411 -1.15 33.19 -6.29
C LYS A 411 0.05 32.49 -6.93
N GLY A 412 -0.16 31.32 -7.60
CA GLY A 412 0.90 30.55 -8.25
C GLY A 412 1.75 29.68 -7.32
N LYS A 413 1.44 29.60 -6.01
CA LYS A 413 2.15 28.69 -5.10
C LYS A 413 1.75 27.25 -5.42
N MET A 414 2.74 26.40 -5.69
CA MET A 414 2.56 24.97 -5.93
C MET A 414 2.43 24.21 -4.59
N ILE A 415 1.47 23.29 -4.51
CA ILE A 415 1.24 22.40 -3.38
C ILE A 415 1.18 20.97 -3.91
N SER A 416 1.96 20.08 -3.28
CA SER A 416 1.94 18.65 -3.59
C SER A 416 0.94 17.93 -2.69
N LEU A 417 0.08 17.10 -3.29
CA LEU A 417 -0.88 16.23 -2.60
C LEU A 417 -0.86 14.82 -3.20
N PRO A 418 -1.29 13.80 -2.44
CA PRO A 418 -1.47 12.45 -2.97
C PRO A 418 -2.48 12.41 -4.11
N LYS A 419 -2.27 11.55 -5.10
CA LYS A 419 -3.23 11.31 -6.16
C LYS A 419 -4.58 10.84 -5.59
N GLY A 420 -5.65 11.45 -6.07
CA GLY A 420 -7.00 11.24 -5.56
C GLY A 420 -7.39 12.20 -4.43
N ALA A 421 -6.47 13.05 -3.96
CA ALA A 421 -6.79 14.10 -2.99
C ALA A 421 -7.92 15.00 -3.51
N THR A 422 -8.78 15.42 -2.60
CA THR A 422 -9.98 16.21 -2.88
C THR A 422 -9.76 17.72 -2.66
N ALA A 423 -10.70 18.53 -3.09
CA ALA A 423 -10.70 19.96 -2.82
C ALA A 423 -10.63 20.28 -1.30
N LEU A 424 -11.23 19.42 -0.46
CA LEU A 424 -11.19 19.57 0.99
C LEU A 424 -9.81 19.17 1.57
N ASP A 425 -9.15 18.14 1.01
CA ASP A 425 -7.75 17.81 1.37
C ASP A 425 -6.83 18.99 1.11
N PHE A 426 -7.01 19.69 -0.02
CA PHE A 426 -6.25 20.88 -0.36
C PHE A 426 -6.52 22.03 0.62
N ALA A 427 -7.77 22.24 1.04
CA ALA A 427 -8.11 23.27 2.02
C ALA A 427 -7.42 23.02 3.36
N TYR A 428 -7.46 21.79 3.89
CA TYR A 428 -6.77 21.42 5.13
C TYR A 428 -5.24 21.45 5.00
N ASN A 429 -4.71 21.24 3.80
CA ASN A 429 -3.26 21.37 3.58
C ASN A 429 -2.79 22.82 3.70
N ILE A 430 -3.58 23.79 3.24
CA ILE A 430 -3.26 25.22 3.37
C ILE A 430 -3.37 25.66 4.83
N HIS A 431 -4.54 25.49 5.44
CA HIS A 431 -4.80 25.86 6.84
C HIS A 431 -5.99 25.12 7.41
N SER A 432 -5.94 24.75 8.71
CA SER A 432 -7.03 24.03 9.39
C SER A 432 -8.35 24.81 9.35
N ASP A 433 -8.32 26.12 9.57
CA ASP A 433 -9.53 26.96 9.55
C ASP A 433 -10.17 27.03 8.18
N LEU A 434 -9.35 27.06 7.10
CA LEU A 434 -9.88 27.01 5.74
C LEU A 434 -10.58 25.66 5.47
N GLY A 435 -10.01 24.55 5.97
CA GLY A 435 -10.64 23.24 5.89
C GLY A 435 -11.95 23.18 6.66
N ASN A 436 -11.97 23.66 7.91
CA ASN A 436 -13.13 23.65 8.79
C ASN A 436 -14.32 24.48 8.23
N GLN A 437 -14.01 25.60 7.58
CA GLN A 437 -14.98 26.55 7.03
C GLN A 437 -15.25 26.33 5.54
N CYS A 438 -14.68 25.31 4.92
CA CYS A 438 -14.77 25.07 3.49
C CYS A 438 -16.21 24.66 3.08
N ILE A 439 -16.79 25.36 2.11
CA ILE A 439 -18.10 25.06 1.52
C ILE A 439 -17.99 24.53 0.09
N GLY A 440 -16.84 24.73 -0.56
CA GLY A 440 -16.55 24.31 -1.93
C GLY A 440 -15.24 24.89 -2.43
N ALA A 441 -14.91 24.64 -3.66
CA ALA A 441 -13.73 25.20 -4.31
C ALA A 441 -14.03 25.62 -5.76
N LYS A 442 -13.21 26.50 -6.33
CA LYS A 442 -13.13 26.72 -7.77
C LYS A 442 -11.88 26.03 -8.29
N VAL A 443 -12.06 25.05 -9.15
CA VAL A 443 -10.98 24.36 -9.86
C VAL A 443 -10.97 24.86 -11.30
N ASN A 444 -9.86 25.45 -11.73
CA ASN A 444 -9.74 26.05 -13.05
C ASN A 444 -10.95 26.99 -13.37
N GLN A 445 -11.29 27.82 -12.39
CA GLN A 445 -12.42 28.78 -12.40
C GLN A 445 -13.84 28.15 -12.41
N LYS A 446 -13.97 26.81 -12.35
CA LYS A 446 -15.26 26.11 -12.25
C LYS A 446 -15.57 25.76 -10.79
N LEU A 447 -16.77 26.04 -10.33
CA LEU A 447 -17.22 25.67 -8.98
C LEU A 447 -17.34 24.14 -8.87
N VAL A 448 -16.76 23.59 -7.81
CA VAL A 448 -16.79 22.15 -7.51
C VAL A 448 -17.13 21.89 -6.05
N GLN A 449 -17.61 20.67 -5.77
CA GLN A 449 -17.91 20.21 -4.41
C GLN A 449 -16.63 19.85 -3.63
N LEU A 450 -16.77 19.69 -2.31
CA LEU A 450 -15.66 19.36 -1.40
C LEU A 450 -14.97 18.05 -1.75
N ASN A 451 -15.71 17.04 -2.22
CA ASN A 451 -15.24 15.71 -2.57
C ASN A 451 -14.66 15.61 -3.99
N HIS A 452 -14.56 16.73 -4.72
CA HIS A 452 -14.04 16.72 -6.09
C HIS A 452 -12.57 16.31 -6.11
N PRO A 453 -12.19 15.21 -6.84
CA PRO A 453 -10.80 14.76 -6.94
C PRO A 453 -10.00 15.72 -7.82
N LEU A 454 -8.87 16.17 -7.32
CA LEU A 454 -7.96 17.09 -7.99
C LEU A 454 -6.99 16.36 -8.92
N LYS A 455 -6.50 17.07 -9.94
CA LYS A 455 -5.52 16.58 -10.92
C LYS A 455 -4.30 17.48 -10.94
N SER A 456 -3.17 16.91 -11.34
CA SER A 456 -1.94 17.70 -11.51
C SER A 456 -2.14 18.81 -12.55
N GLY A 457 -1.72 20.03 -12.19
CA GLY A 457 -1.92 21.23 -13.01
C GLY A 457 -3.17 22.05 -12.65
N ASP A 458 -4.05 21.55 -11.79
CA ASP A 458 -5.24 22.29 -11.38
C ASP A 458 -4.89 23.54 -10.57
N GLN A 459 -5.54 24.66 -10.88
CA GLN A 459 -5.54 25.87 -10.07
C GLN A 459 -6.77 25.85 -9.16
N VAL A 460 -6.58 25.90 -7.83
CA VAL A 460 -7.65 25.71 -6.86
C VAL A 460 -7.78 26.93 -5.93
N GLU A 461 -8.97 27.51 -5.90
CA GLU A 461 -9.37 28.56 -4.97
C GLU A 461 -10.42 28.01 -4.00
N ILE A 462 -10.15 28.08 -2.69
CA ILE A 462 -11.07 27.59 -1.64
C ILE A 462 -12.13 28.63 -1.33
N ILE A 463 -13.38 28.19 -1.22
CA ILE A 463 -14.53 29.03 -0.83
C ILE A 463 -14.92 28.64 0.59
N THR A 464 -14.96 29.62 1.48
CA THR A 464 -15.26 29.43 2.90
C THR A 464 -16.50 30.15 3.36
N SER A 465 -17.13 29.66 4.43
CA SER A 465 -18.22 30.32 5.13
C SER A 465 -18.05 30.20 6.63
N LYS A 466 -18.25 31.29 7.37
CA LYS A 466 -18.16 31.29 8.86
C LYS A 466 -19.28 30.46 9.53
N VAL A 467 -20.34 30.14 8.81
CA VAL A 467 -21.47 29.34 9.31
C VAL A 467 -21.20 27.84 9.15
N GLN A 468 -20.22 27.49 8.31
CA GLN A 468 -19.87 26.07 8.08
C GLN A 468 -19.15 25.50 9.30
N SER A 469 -19.49 24.26 9.62
CA SER A 469 -18.83 23.47 10.66
C SER A 469 -18.36 22.13 10.11
N PRO A 470 -17.30 21.52 10.70
CA PRO A 470 -16.79 20.21 10.29
C PRO A 470 -17.87 19.13 10.46
N LYS A 471 -17.97 18.22 9.47
CA LYS A 471 -18.94 17.11 9.46
C LYS A 471 -18.22 15.77 9.44
N GLU A 472 -18.78 14.78 10.15
CA GLU A 472 -18.22 13.41 10.18
C GLU A 472 -18.24 12.74 8.80
N GLU A 473 -19.25 13.04 7.96
CA GLU A 473 -19.38 12.51 6.60
C GLU A 473 -18.16 12.81 5.72
N TRP A 474 -17.39 13.86 6.05
CA TRP A 474 -16.19 14.23 5.31
C TRP A 474 -15.06 13.21 5.40
N PHE A 475 -15.04 12.36 6.44
CA PHE A 475 -14.07 11.26 6.52
C PHE A 475 -14.17 10.29 5.34
N GLY A 476 -15.36 10.12 4.76
CA GLY A 476 -15.62 9.16 3.70
C GLY A 476 -14.88 9.45 2.39
N PHE A 477 -14.53 10.71 2.11
CA PHE A 477 -13.87 11.10 0.87
C PHE A 477 -12.51 11.79 1.06
N LEU A 478 -12.08 12.09 2.29
CA LEU A 478 -10.74 12.59 2.54
C LEU A 478 -9.68 11.51 2.30
N VAL A 479 -8.63 11.87 1.61
CA VAL A 479 -7.53 10.97 1.24
C VAL A 479 -6.32 11.19 2.12
N THR A 480 -5.99 12.47 2.45
CA THR A 480 -4.77 12.78 3.19
C THR A 480 -4.90 12.53 4.69
N ALA A 481 -3.86 11.96 5.31
CA ALA A 481 -3.81 11.73 6.74
C ALA A 481 -3.92 13.06 7.53
N ARG A 482 -3.27 14.13 7.03
CA ARG A 482 -3.32 15.47 7.63
C ARG A 482 -4.75 16.01 7.70
N ALA A 483 -5.52 15.91 6.60
CA ALA A 483 -6.91 16.35 6.59
C ALA A 483 -7.78 15.54 7.55
N LYS A 484 -7.60 14.21 7.59
CA LYS A 484 -8.31 13.32 8.51
C LYS A 484 -8.00 13.64 9.98
N SER A 485 -6.73 13.83 10.32
CA SER A 485 -6.31 14.19 11.68
C SER A 485 -6.89 15.56 12.11
N ARG A 486 -6.77 16.57 11.24
CA ARG A 486 -7.31 17.92 11.53
C ARG A 486 -8.84 17.93 11.61
N LEU A 487 -9.53 17.15 10.77
CA LEU A 487 -10.98 17.00 10.86
C LEU A 487 -11.39 16.33 12.18
N LYS A 488 -10.67 15.27 12.62
CA LYS A 488 -10.92 14.59 13.90
C LYS A 488 -10.76 15.55 15.09
N GLU A 489 -9.68 16.32 15.08
CA GLU A 489 -9.42 17.38 16.09
C GLU A 489 -10.55 18.42 16.10
N ALA A 490 -10.89 18.95 14.92
CA ALA A 490 -11.93 19.97 14.78
C ALA A 490 -13.31 19.47 15.25
N ILE A 491 -13.70 18.23 14.93
CA ILE A 491 -14.95 17.64 15.43
C ILE A 491 -14.90 17.46 16.95
N ARG A 492 -13.78 17.01 17.51
CA ARG A 492 -13.60 16.89 18.97
C ARG A 492 -13.77 18.24 19.66
N ASP A 493 -13.14 19.28 19.13
CA ASP A 493 -13.23 20.62 19.70
C ASP A 493 -14.62 21.23 19.51
N PHE A 494 -15.25 20.99 18.38
CA PHE A 494 -16.64 21.37 18.12
C PHE A 494 -17.61 20.72 19.11
N ARG A 495 -17.43 19.41 19.39
CA ARG A 495 -18.22 18.70 20.43
C ARG A 495 -17.98 19.27 21.82
N LYS A 496 -16.70 19.60 22.16
CA LYS A 496 -16.39 20.22 23.45
C LYS A 496 -17.03 21.59 23.61
N SER A 497 -17.05 22.42 22.58
CA SER A 497 -17.65 23.75 22.63
C SER A 497 -19.16 23.75 22.84
N HIS A 498 -19.82 22.63 22.48
CA HIS A 498 -21.27 22.43 22.68
C HIS A 498 -21.63 21.74 24.02
N LYS A 499 -20.61 21.40 24.84
CA LYS A 499 -20.79 20.65 26.08
C LYS A 499 -21.73 21.34 27.07
N GLU A 500 -21.54 22.63 27.32
CA GLU A 500 -22.36 23.37 28.30
C GLU A 500 -23.81 23.50 27.85
N LYS A 501 -24.03 23.90 26.57
CA LYS A 501 -25.38 23.97 25.98
C LYS A 501 -26.09 22.61 26.02
N GLY A 502 -25.38 21.56 25.73
CA GLY A 502 -25.93 20.19 25.76
C GLY A 502 -26.25 19.72 27.15
N ARG A 503 -25.42 20.09 28.13
CA ARG A 503 -25.66 19.81 29.54
C ARG A 503 -26.94 20.52 30.01
N GLU A 504 -27.05 21.82 29.84
CA GLU A 504 -28.25 22.58 30.23
C GLU A 504 -29.52 22.00 29.58
N LYS A 505 -29.46 21.65 28.31
CA LYS A 505 -30.58 21.10 27.59
C LYS A 505 -30.99 19.70 28.10
N LEU A 506 -29.98 18.85 28.39
CA LEU A 506 -30.21 17.52 28.95
C LEU A 506 -30.80 17.59 30.40
N GLU A 507 -30.31 18.52 31.19
CA GLU A 507 -30.84 18.81 32.53
C GLU A 507 -32.31 19.31 32.46
N SER A 508 -32.63 20.15 31.46
CA SER A 508 -33.99 20.56 31.16
C SER A 508 -34.91 19.38 30.81
N LEU A 509 -34.44 18.50 29.89
CA LEU A 509 -35.21 17.29 29.52
C LEU A 509 -35.44 16.32 30.70
N PHE A 510 -34.44 16.21 31.58
CA PHE A 510 -34.55 15.38 32.78
C PHE A 510 -35.52 16.00 33.80
N SER A 511 -35.51 17.33 33.97
CA SER A 511 -36.43 18.02 34.88
C SER A 511 -37.88 17.91 34.40
N GLU A 512 -38.14 18.02 33.09
CA GLU A 512 -39.48 17.81 32.51
C GLU A 512 -40.06 16.42 32.77
N LEU A 513 -39.18 15.42 32.92
CA LEU A 513 -39.58 14.03 33.19
C LEU A 513 -39.48 13.62 34.67
N ASN A 514 -39.13 14.60 35.57
CA ASN A 514 -38.85 14.34 37.00
C ASN A 514 -37.76 13.27 37.20
N ILE A 515 -36.74 13.24 36.38
CA ILE A 515 -35.58 12.36 36.46
C ILE A 515 -34.41 13.15 37.10
N GLU A 516 -33.74 12.56 38.10
CA GLU A 516 -32.60 13.20 38.75
C GLU A 516 -31.38 13.17 37.82
N SER A 517 -30.67 14.30 37.69
CA SER A 517 -29.43 14.45 36.92
C SER A 517 -28.25 13.79 37.63
N SER A 518 -28.17 12.45 37.60
CA SER A 518 -27.14 11.65 38.25
C SER A 518 -26.26 10.90 37.25
N LYS A 519 -25.03 10.54 37.67
CA LYS A 519 -24.10 9.77 36.82
C LYS A 519 -24.71 8.44 36.36
N LYS A 520 -25.54 7.82 37.20
CA LYS A 520 -26.24 6.56 36.91
C LYS A 520 -27.23 6.75 35.76
N ASN A 521 -28.02 7.82 35.80
CA ASN A 521 -29.04 8.10 34.80
C ASN A 521 -28.41 8.51 33.45
N TYR A 522 -27.28 9.24 33.50
CA TYR A 522 -26.51 9.49 32.28
C TYR A 522 -25.96 8.21 31.66
N SER A 523 -25.42 7.27 32.46
CA SER A 523 -24.94 5.97 31.96
C SER A 523 -26.08 5.13 31.37
N GLN A 524 -27.25 5.13 31.98
CA GLN A 524 -28.41 4.41 31.45
C GLN A 524 -28.88 4.99 30.11
N LEU A 525 -28.91 6.31 29.97
CA LEU A 525 -29.25 6.96 28.70
C LEU A 525 -28.19 6.71 27.63
N MET A 526 -26.91 6.71 27.99
CA MET A 526 -25.79 6.40 27.07
C MET A 526 -25.89 4.95 26.57
N GLU A 527 -26.22 4.01 27.44
CA GLU A 527 -26.42 2.60 27.10
C GLU A 527 -27.62 2.41 26.18
N ALA A 528 -28.75 3.05 26.47
CA ALA A 528 -29.96 2.99 25.65
C ALA A 528 -29.79 3.56 24.25
N GLU A 529 -29.01 4.64 24.11
CA GLU A 529 -28.74 5.30 22.83
C GLU A 529 -27.40 4.89 22.19
N GLN A 530 -26.69 3.88 22.77
CA GLN A 530 -25.40 3.37 22.29
C GLN A 530 -24.31 4.45 22.15
N ILE A 531 -24.24 5.37 23.10
CA ILE A 531 -23.29 6.48 23.11
C ILE A 531 -22.12 6.13 24.01
N SER A 532 -20.90 6.21 23.49
CA SER A 532 -19.68 5.78 24.17
C SER A 532 -19.13 6.77 25.22
N GLY A 533 -19.62 8.02 25.26
CA GLY A 533 -19.04 9.04 26.15
C GLY A 533 -20.01 10.16 26.55
N LEU A 534 -19.76 10.73 27.76
CA LEU A 534 -20.59 11.81 28.30
C LEU A 534 -20.51 13.11 27.45
N VAL A 535 -19.38 13.36 26.81
CA VAL A 535 -19.20 14.52 25.92
C VAL A 535 -20.07 14.37 24.67
N ASP A 536 -20.17 13.16 24.13
CA ASP A 536 -21.01 12.85 22.99
C ASP A 536 -22.49 12.93 23.33
N LEU A 537 -22.88 12.48 24.53
CA LEU A 537 -24.24 12.62 25.04
C LEU A 537 -24.66 14.10 25.09
N TYR A 538 -23.83 14.97 25.67
CA TYR A 538 -24.09 16.40 25.70
C TYR A 538 -24.15 17.01 24.31
N TYR A 539 -23.24 16.62 23.42
CA TYR A 539 -23.26 17.09 22.05
C TYR A 539 -24.56 16.70 21.33
N TYR A 540 -24.99 15.44 21.47
CA TYR A 540 -26.24 14.99 20.84
C TYR A 540 -27.50 15.65 21.44
N ALA A 541 -27.46 16.01 22.72
CA ALA A 541 -28.51 16.83 23.33
C ALA A 541 -28.50 18.27 22.76
N ALA A 542 -27.31 18.86 22.56
CA ALA A 542 -27.17 20.23 22.03
C ALA A 542 -27.72 20.37 20.61
N ILE A 543 -27.59 19.31 19.77
CA ILE A 543 -28.04 19.30 18.36
C ILE A 543 -29.41 18.65 18.14
N ASP A 544 -30.20 18.52 19.21
CA ASP A 544 -31.57 17.97 19.18
C ASP A 544 -31.68 16.48 18.74
N LYS A 545 -30.59 15.74 18.74
CA LYS A 545 -30.63 14.29 18.52
C LYS A 545 -31.20 13.51 19.71
N ILE A 546 -31.03 14.02 20.93
CA ILE A 546 -31.65 13.48 22.15
C ILE A 546 -32.94 14.28 22.38
N THR A 547 -34.04 13.66 22.07
CA THR A 547 -35.39 14.24 22.25
C THR A 547 -36.04 13.74 23.54
N LEU A 548 -37.08 14.44 24.02
CA LEU A 548 -37.86 14.05 25.21
C LEU A 548 -38.39 12.61 25.11
N ASN A 549 -38.81 12.18 23.91
CA ASN A 549 -39.30 10.80 23.69
C ASN A 549 -38.17 9.76 23.85
N LYS A 550 -36.95 10.03 23.44
CA LYS A 550 -35.82 9.13 23.62
C LYS A 550 -35.45 9.00 25.09
N VAL A 551 -35.38 10.11 25.83
CA VAL A 551 -35.17 10.10 27.26
C VAL A 551 -36.29 9.30 27.96
N LYS A 552 -37.55 9.56 27.61
CA LYS A 552 -38.73 8.84 28.18
C LYS A 552 -38.65 7.34 27.89
N ASN A 553 -38.19 6.92 26.73
CA ASN A 553 -38.06 5.50 26.37
C ASN A 553 -36.91 4.83 27.13
N ALA A 554 -35.78 5.51 27.31
CA ALA A 554 -34.63 5.00 28.06
C ALA A 554 -34.92 4.77 29.55
N PHE A 555 -35.91 5.48 30.12
CA PHE A 555 -36.35 5.37 31.52
C PHE A 555 -37.74 4.79 31.68
N ARG A 556 -38.37 4.24 30.65
CA ARG A 556 -39.57 3.42 30.81
C ARG A 556 -39.23 2.15 31.60
N GLU A 557 -39.67 2.08 32.83
CA GLU A 557 -39.63 0.84 33.60
C GLU A 557 -40.48 -0.22 32.89
N ASP A 558 -39.85 -1.30 32.52
CA ASP A 558 -40.53 -2.52 32.09
C ASP A 558 -41.23 -3.12 33.33
N ARG A 559 -42.46 -2.67 33.59
CA ARG A 559 -43.28 -3.14 34.76
C ARG A 559 -43.71 -4.61 34.65
N SER A 560 -43.28 -5.34 33.61
CA SER A 560 -43.72 -6.72 33.38
C SER A 560 -42.78 -7.80 33.90
N GLY A 561 -41.62 -7.47 34.47
CA GLY A 561 -40.54 -8.45 34.71
C GLY A 561 -40.18 -8.80 36.16
N LYS A 562 -40.60 -8.05 37.20
CA LYS A 562 -40.04 -8.22 38.55
C LYS A 562 -40.96 -8.86 39.61
N PHE A 563 -42.23 -9.22 39.33
CA PHE A 563 -43.16 -9.78 40.33
C PHE A 563 -43.29 -11.32 40.32
N LEU A 564 -42.62 -12.04 39.41
CA LEU A 564 -42.81 -13.50 39.27
C LEU A 564 -41.60 -14.36 39.71
N ARG A 565 -40.70 -13.83 40.53
CA ARG A 565 -39.52 -14.61 40.98
C ARG A 565 -39.56 -15.14 42.41
N TYR A 566 -40.73 -15.05 43.12
CA TYR A 566 -40.82 -15.43 44.54
C TYR A 566 -41.96 -16.35 44.90
N PHE A 567 -42.55 -17.16 44.01
CA PHE A 567 -43.45 -18.24 44.44
C PHE A 567 -43.04 -19.56 43.78
N PRO A 568 -42.76 -20.62 44.57
CA PRO A 568 -42.53 -21.95 44.02
C PRO A 568 -43.88 -22.56 43.60
N ASN A 569 -43.89 -23.06 42.36
CA ASN A 569 -45.05 -23.71 41.76
C ASN A 569 -45.19 -25.16 42.30
N PRO A 570 -46.25 -25.54 42.96
CA PRO A 570 -46.62 -26.92 43.11
C PRO A 570 -47.81 -27.20 42.20
N PHE A 571 -47.71 -28.21 41.43
CA PHE A 571 -48.70 -28.90 40.60
C PHE A 571 -48.62 -28.69 39.05
N GLY A 572 -48.10 -29.74 38.44
CA GLY A 572 -48.76 -30.52 37.40
C GLY A 572 -48.96 -29.91 35.99
N ARG A 573 -48.30 -30.50 34.99
CA ARG A 573 -48.75 -30.51 33.61
C ARG A 573 -50.17 -30.96 33.45
N PRO A 574 -50.99 -30.48 32.50
CA PRO A 574 -51.11 -31.20 31.25
C PRO A 574 -51.36 -30.37 29.97
N LYS A 575 -50.87 -31.01 28.87
CA LYS A 575 -51.42 -31.12 27.49
C LYS A 575 -52.05 -29.92 26.78
N GLN A 576 -51.43 -29.64 25.63
CA GLN A 576 -51.90 -29.25 24.30
C GLN A 576 -53.40 -28.98 24.07
N LEU A 577 -53.68 -27.81 23.48
CA LEU A 577 -54.73 -27.71 22.44
C LEU A 577 -54.30 -26.61 21.43
N LYS A 578 -54.38 -26.98 20.15
CA LYS A 578 -54.18 -26.18 18.97
C LYS A 578 -55.29 -25.14 18.82
N THR A 579 -54.98 -23.95 18.38
CA THR A 579 -55.88 -23.21 17.48
C THR A 579 -55.04 -22.28 16.55
N GLU A 580 -55.55 -22.16 15.36
CA GLU A 580 -54.92 -21.70 14.11
C GLU A 580 -54.81 -20.20 13.95
N GLN A 581 -53.85 -19.80 13.12
CA GLN A 581 -53.82 -18.68 12.18
C GLN A 581 -53.54 -17.28 12.74
N GLU A 582 -52.27 -16.87 12.55
CA GLU A 582 -51.97 -15.64 11.84
C GLU A 582 -50.58 -15.81 11.18
N GLN A 583 -50.56 -15.70 9.85
CA GLN A 583 -49.39 -15.82 9.01
C GLN A 583 -48.50 -14.60 9.19
N VAL A 584 -47.44 -14.73 9.95
CA VAL A 584 -46.26 -13.88 9.82
C VAL A 584 -45.28 -14.69 8.96
N VAL A 585 -44.92 -14.14 7.84
CA VAL A 585 -43.91 -14.66 6.89
C VAL A 585 -42.57 -14.68 7.64
N GLU A 586 -42.20 -15.82 8.25
CA GLU A 586 -40.83 -16.05 8.66
C GLU A 586 -39.98 -16.19 7.43
N GLU A 587 -39.01 -15.25 7.26
CA GLU A 587 -37.90 -15.44 6.38
C GLU A 587 -37.21 -16.76 6.71
N LYS A 588 -37.28 -17.71 5.78
CA LYS A 588 -36.53 -18.95 5.85
C LYS A 588 -35.06 -18.64 5.97
N GLN A 589 -34.51 -18.85 7.14
CA GLN A 589 -33.05 -18.93 7.31
C GLN A 589 -32.52 -19.96 6.31
N THR A 590 -31.76 -19.48 5.33
CA THR A 590 -31.08 -20.32 4.35
C THR A 590 -30.09 -21.21 5.09
N ALA A 591 -30.25 -22.52 4.94
CA ALA A 591 -29.33 -23.50 5.50
C ALA A 591 -27.89 -23.21 5.00
N LYS A 592 -26.96 -23.03 5.95
CA LYS A 592 -25.54 -22.76 5.64
C LYS A 592 -24.86 -24.07 5.17
N PRO A 593 -24.09 -24.07 4.06
CA PRO A 593 -23.29 -25.23 3.68
C PRO A 593 -22.20 -25.50 4.71
N SER A 594 -21.94 -26.75 5.04
CA SER A 594 -20.95 -27.15 6.03
C SER A 594 -19.55 -27.30 5.43
N LEU A 595 -18.50 -26.97 6.20
CA LEU A 595 -17.09 -27.06 5.82
C LEU A 595 -16.45 -28.39 6.23
N LEU A 596 -15.58 -28.96 5.40
CA LEU A 596 -14.79 -30.15 5.72
C LEU A 596 -13.45 -29.74 6.34
N ASN A 597 -13.25 -30.04 7.59
CA ASN A 597 -12.07 -30.37 8.39
C ASN A 597 -12.06 -29.69 9.76
N ALA A 598 -12.87 -30.22 10.62
CA ALA A 598 -12.69 -30.36 12.06
C ALA A 598 -14.00 -31.01 12.56
N ASN A 599 -13.96 -31.82 13.58
CA ASN A 599 -15.15 -32.28 14.29
C ASN A 599 -15.82 -31.07 15.00
N VAL A 600 -16.39 -30.16 14.23
CA VAL A 600 -17.01 -28.93 14.74
C VAL A 600 -18.36 -28.79 14.07
N SER A 601 -19.35 -29.37 14.70
CA SER A 601 -20.76 -29.30 14.31
C SER A 601 -21.40 -27.92 14.47
N ASP A 602 -20.69 -26.90 15.05
CA ASP A 602 -21.27 -25.61 15.47
C ASP A 602 -20.43 -24.38 15.14
N LEU A 603 -19.62 -24.40 14.08
CA LEU A 603 -18.86 -23.20 13.70
C LEU A 603 -19.76 -22.18 13.00
N ASN A 604 -19.92 -21.02 13.66
CA ASN A 604 -20.49 -19.82 13.07
C ASN A 604 -19.53 -19.28 11.99
N TYR A 605 -19.92 -19.28 10.70
CA TYR A 605 -19.13 -18.71 9.62
C TYR A 605 -19.97 -17.74 8.76
N THR A 606 -19.30 -16.79 8.15
CA THR A 606 -19.87 -15.84 7.20
C THR A 606 -19.12 -15.92 5.87
N VAL A 607 -19.86 -15.80 4.78
CA VAL A 607 -19.30 -15.73 3.43
C VAL A 607 -18.88 -14.28 3.15
N ALA A 608 -17.64 -14.08 2.73
CA ALA A 608 -17.09 -12.75 2.53
C ALA A 608 -17.67 -12.05 1.31
N ASN A 609 -18.30 -10.90 1.51
CA ASN A 609 -18.94 -10.09 0.44
C ASN A 609 -17.93 -9.50 -0.56
N CYS A 610 -16.63 -9.48 -0.25
CA CYS A 610 -15.59 -8.94 -1.13
C CYS A 610 -15.26 -9.85 -2.32
N CYS A 611 -15.65 -11.14 -2.28
CA CYS A 611 -15.33 -12.12 -3.31
C CYS A 611 -16.44 -13.14 -3.59
N ASN A 612 -17.51 -13.15 -2.80
CA ASN A 612 -18.67 -14.04 -2.92
C ASN A 612 -18.29 -15.45 -3.35
N PRO A 613 -17.58 -16.22 -2.47
CA PRO A 613 -17.19 -17.59 -2.78
C PRO A 613 -18.42 -18.50 -2.98
N LEU A 614 -18.35 -19.34 -3.98
CA LEU A 614 -19.39 -20.31 -4.33
C LEU A 614 -18.92 -21.72 -4.01
N PRO A 615 -19.84 -22.68 -3.76
CA PRO A 615 -19.47 -24.09 -3.68
C PRO A 615 -18.75 -24.57 -4.93
N GLY A 616 -17.52 -25.09 -4.74
CA GLY A 616 -16.60 -25.45 -5.82
C GLY A 616 -15.48 -24.45 -6.08
N ASP A 617 -15.54 -23.23 -5.51
CA ASP A 617 -14.38 -22.34 -5.44
C ASP A 617 -13.35 -22.88 -4.43
N ASP A 618 -12.06 -22.70 -4.71
CA ASP A 618 -11.00 -22.90 -3.72
C ASP A 618 -11.09 -21.79 -2.67
N VAL A 619 -11.31 -22.18 -1.41
CA VAL A 619 -11.57 -21.25 -0.32
C VAL A 619 -10.59 -21.39 0.84
N VAL A 620 -10.39 -20.28 1.53
CA VAL A 620 -9.69 -20.19 2.80
C VAL A 620 -10.64 -19.61 3.85
N ALA A 621 -10.57 -20.15 5.06
CA ALA A 621 -11.27 -19.63 6.23
C ALA A 621 -10.33 -18.79 7.08
N MET A 622 -10.78 -17.62 7.48
CA MET A 622 -10.09 -16.76 8.44
C MET A 622 -10.77 -16.84 9.78
N VAL A 623 -9.99 -17.18 10.81
CA VAL A 623 -10.46 -17.35 12.17
C VAL A 623 -9.92 -16.23 13.03
N PHE A 624 -10.79 -15.38 13.56
CA PHE A 624 -10.44 -14.35 14.53
C PHE A 624 -11.07 -14.68 15.88
N PRO A 625 -10.43 -14.34 17.03
CA PRO A 625 -11.06 -14.46 18.33
C PRO A 625 -12.35 -13.63 18.37
N ASP A 626 -13.43 -14.19 18.89
CA ASP A 626 -14.73 -13.55 19.08
C ASP A 626 -15.50 -13.11 17.81
N GLU A 627 -15.03 -13.48 16.62
CA GLU A 627 -15.72 -13.21 15.35
C GLU A 627 -16.12 -14.51 14.63
N PRO A 628 -17.22 -14.50 13.83
CA PRO A 628 -17.54 -15.63 12.96
C PRO A 628 -16.42 -15.85 11.94
N MET A 629 -16.13 -17.09 11.62
CA MET A 629 -15.13 -17.46 10.62
C MET A 629 -15.50 -16.87 9.25
N HIS A 630 -14.59 -16.08 8.63
CA HIS A 630 -14.81 -15.48 7.33
C HIS A 630 -14.25 -16.35 6.20
N ILE A 631 -15.12 -16.74 5.26
CA ILE A 631 -14.75 -17.59 4.11
C ILE A 631 -14.48 -16.70 2.90
N HIS A 632 -13.27 -16.81 2.35
CA HIS A 632 -12.84 -16.11 1.14
C HIS A 632 -12.40 -17.10 0.06
N ARG A 633 -12.45 -16.67 -1.21
CA ARG A 633 -11.74 -17.38 -2.27
C ARG A 633 -10.22 -17.22 -2.09
N VAL A 634 -9.45 -18.27 -2.40
CA VAL A 634 -7.97 -18.22 -2.35
C VAL A 634 -7.41 -17.09 -3.22
N SER A 635 -8.04 -16.81 -4.37
CA SER A 635 -7.67 -15.74 -5.29
C SER A 635 -8.14 -14.34 -4.88
N CYS A 636 -8.86 -14.20 -3.77
CA CYS A 636 -9.39 -12.91 -3.32
C CYS A 636 -8.28 -11.95 -2.91
N PRO A 637 -8.19 -10.74 -3.47
CA PRO A 637 -7.16 -9.75 -3.09
C PRO A 637 -7.20 -9.37 -1.60
N VAL A 638 -8.40 -9.37 -0.99
CA VAL A 638 -8.57 -9.12 0.45
C VAL A 638 -8.04 -10.29 1.25
N ALA A 639 -8.35 -11.55 0.84
CA ALA A 639 -7.81 -12.75 1.48
C ALA A 639 -6.29 -12.80 1.38
N VAL A 640 -5.73 -12.57 0.19
CA VAL A 640 -4.27 -12.54 -0.02
C VAL A 640 -3.61 -11.48 0.88
N LYS A 641 -4.24 -10.31 1.03
CA LYS A 641 -3.74 -9.26 1.93
C LYS A 641 -3.84 -9.69 3.40
N LEU A 642 -4.95 -10.29 3.80
CA LEU A 642 -5.15 -10.80 5.16
C LEU A 642 -4.23 -12.01 5.44
N MET A 643 -3.97 -12.86 4.43
CA MET A 643 -2.98 -13.95 4.52
C MET A 643 -1.58 -13.44 4.81
N SER A 644 -1.19 -12.31 4.25
CA SER A 644 0.10 -11.68 4.53
C SER A 644 0.18 -11.03 5.91
N GLN A 645 -0.96 -10.69 6.51
CA GLN A 645 -1.04 -10.04 7.82
C GLN A 645 -1.28 -11.02 8.98
N TYR A 646 -2.04 -12.11 8.74
CA TYR A 646 -2.57 -13.01 9.77
C TYR A 646 -2.35 -14.49 9.41
N GLY A 647 -1.17 -14.84 8.89
CA GLY A 647 -0.87 -16.19 8.39
C GLY A 647 -1.19 -17.36 9.34
N ASN A 648 -1.16 -17.13 10.67
CA ASN A 648 -1.49 -18.13 11.68
C ASN A 648 -3.00 -18.35 11.89
N ASN A 649 -3.83 -17.43 11.37
CA ASN A 649 -5.29 -17.47 11.55
C ASN A 649 -6.01 -18.05 10.33
N ILE A 650 -5.28 -18.71 9.44
CA ILE A 650 -5.81 -19.21 8.18
C ILE A 650 -5.92 -20.72 8.23
N VAL A 651 -7.11 -21.21 7.93
CA VAL A 651 -7.41 -22.65 7.80
C VAL A 651 -7.81 -22.94 6.37
N LYS A 652 -7.22 -23.96 5.76
CA LYS A 652 -7.70 -24.47 4.49
C LYS A 652 -9.11 -25.03 4.66
N ALA A 653 -10.06 -24.51 3.92
CA ALA A 653 -11.44 -24.93 3.95
C ALA A 653 -11.83 -25.57 2.61
N LYS A 654 -12.73 -26.53 2.66
CA LYS A 654 -13.36 -27.11 1.46
C LYS A 654 -14.87 -27.12 1.62
N TRP A 655 -15.59 -26.85 0.55
CA TRP A 655 -17.04 -26.95 0.52
C TRP A 655 -17.49 -28.40 0.63
N ARG A 656 -18.51 -28.64 1.46
CA ARG A 656 -19.27 -29.88 1.43
C ARG A 656 -20.42 -29.69 0.47
N GLN A 657 -20.61 -30.60 -0.45
CA GLN A 657 -21.76 -30.57 -1.36
C GLN A 657 -23.05 -30.76 -0.56
N THR A 658 -23.86 -29.72 -0.50
CA THR A 658 -25.25 -29.76 0.00
C THR A 658 -26.15 -29.30 -1.15
N GLU A 659 -27.06 -30.16 -1.57
CA GLU A 659 -27.79 -30.05 -2.84
C GLU A 659 -28.84 -28.92 -2.94
N ASN A 660 -29.11 -28.10 -1.94
CA ASN A 660 -30.27 -27.20 -1.93
C ASN A 660 -30.03 -25.74 -1.49
N VAL A 661 -28.81 -25.22 -1.60
CA VAL A 661 -28.54 -23.83 -1.25
C VAL A 661 -28.19 -23.02 -2.49
N SER A 662 -28.90 -21.89 -2.71
CA SER A 662 -28.63 -20.97 -3.79
C SER A 662 -27.75 -19.83 -3.35
N PHE A 663 -26.74 -19.48 -4.15
CA PHE A 663 -25.77 -18.42 -3.90
C PHE A 663 -25.91 -17.34 -4.97
N LEU A 664 -25.68 -16.10 -4.59
CA LEU A 664 -25.74 -14.97 -5.51
C LEU A 664 -24.42 -14.82 -6.25
N ALA A 665 -24.46 -14.78 -7.58
CA ALA A 665 -23.30 -14.55 -8.44
C ALA A 665 -23.56 -13.37 -9.38
N GLY A 666 -22.57 -12.49 -9.54
CA GLY A 666 -22.62 -11.36 -10.47
C GLY A 666 -21.84 -11.67 -11.75
N LEU A 667 -22.42 -11.29 -12.89
CA LEU A 667 -21.81 -11.35 -14.20
C LEU A 667 -21.83 -9.99 -14.88
N LYS A 668 -20.72 -9.63 -15.51
CA LYS A 668 -20.63 -8.50 -16.43
C LYS A 668 -20.55 -9.05 -17.85
N ILE A 669 -21.49 -8.62 -18.68
CA ILE A 669 -21.64 -9.02 -20.08
C ILE A 669 -21.42 -7.79 -20.93
N THR A 670 -20.51 -7.85 -21.90
CA THR A 670 -20.32 -6.77 -22.87
C THR A 670 -20.55 -7.33 -24.29
N GLY A 671 -21.28 -6.60 -25.09
CA GLY A 671 -21.66 -7.05 -26.42
C GLY A 671 -21.97 -5.92 -27.38
N ILE A 672 -22.47 -6.29 -28.56
CA ILE A 672 -22.95 -5.36 -29.59
C ILE A 672 -24.43 -5.10 -29.31
N ASP A 673 -24.84 -3.84 -29.30
CA ASP A 673 -26.24 -3.46 -29.17
C ASP A 673 -27.03 -3.88 -30.42
N ALA A 674 -27.87 -4.89 -30.25
CA ALA A 674 -28.71 -5.43 -31.30
C ALA A 674 -30.11 -5.69 -30.78
N ILE A 675 -31.09 -5.54 -31.67
CA ILE A 675 -32.52 -5.81 -31.37
C ILE A 675 -32.65 -7.25 -30.84
N GLY A 676 -33.25 -7.38 -29.65
CA GLY A 676 -33.45 -8.69 -29.01
C GLY A 676 -32.25 -9.19 -28.19
N PHE A 677 -31.17 -8.38 -28.01
CA PHE A 677 -30.00 -8.76 -27.20
C PHE A 677 -30.40 -9.25 -25.80
N VAL A 678 -31.24 -8.45 -25.10
CA VAL A 678 -31.72 -8.80 -23.75
C VAL A 678 -32.49 -10.12 -23.74
N ASN A 679 -33.40 -10.30 -24.68
CA ASN A 679 -34.20 -11.52 -24.76
C ASN A 679 -33.32 -12.77 -24.95
N LYS A 680 -32.26 -12.70 -25.77
CA LYS A 680 -31.39 -13.83 -26.04
C LYS A 680 -30.66 -14.32 -24.79
N PHE A 681 -30.04 -13.40 -24.03
CA PHE A 681 -29.29 -13.81 -22.86
C PHE A 681 -30.18 -14.13 -21.64
N THR A 682 -31.33 -13.44 -21.48
CA THR A 682 -32.31 -13.77 -20.43
C THR A 682 -32.98 -15.12 -20.69
N ASP A 683 -33.22 -15.51 -21.97
CA ASP A 683 -33.70 -16.81 -22.34
C ASP A 683 -32.74 -17.92 -21.94
N ILE A 684 -31.42 -17.72 -22.17
CA ILE A 684 -30.38 -18.66 -21.76
C ILE A 684 -30.36 -18.84 -20.25
N ILE A 685 -30.46 -17.73 -19.50
CA ILE A 685 -30.38 -17.78 -18.04
C ILE A 685 -31.61 -18.47 -17.45
N SER A 686 -32.81 -18.00 -17.84
CA SER A 686 -34.06 -18.39 -17.18
C SER A 686 -34.68 -19.66 -17.78
N ASN A 687 -34.75 -19.79 -19.13
CA ASN A 687 -35.44 -20.88 -19.77
C ASN A 687 -34.52 -22.08 -20.01
N GLN A 688 -33.28 -21.90 -20.48
CA GLN A 688 -32.39 -23.00 -20.82
C GLN A 688 -31.65 -23.56 -19.62
N LEU A 689 -31.26 -22.70 -18.63
CA LEU A 689 -30.51 -23.11 -17.46
C LEU A 689 -31.35 -23.10 -16.17
N GLY A 690 -32.56 -22.58 -16.20
CA GLY A 690 -33.46 -22.54 -15.05
C GLY A 690 -32.96 -21.71 -13.89
N LEU A 691 -32.12 -20.69 -14.17
CA LEU A 691 -31.52 -19.85 -13.15
C LEU A 691 -32.35 -18.57 -12.94
N ASN A 692 -32.57 -18.19 -11.69
CA ASN A 692 -33.31 -16.98 -11.36
C ASN A 692 -32.40 -15.75 -11.43
N ILE A 693 -32.87 -14.71 -12.14
CA ILE A 693 -32.21 -13.40 -12.18
C ILE A 693 -32.71 -12.57 -11.00
N ARG A 694 -31.79 -12.02 -10.19
CA ARG A 694 -32.15 -11.09 -9.11
C ARG A 694 -32.18 -9.64 -9.62
N THR A 695 -31.13 -9.20 -10.28
CA THR A 695 -31.04 -7.84 -10.84
C THR A 695 -30.46 -7.90 -12.25
N LEU A 696 -30.92 -6.97 -13.07
CA LEU A 696 -30.42 -6.74 -14.41
C LEU A 696 -30.27 -5.22 -14.59
N GLN A 697 -29.06 -4.75 -14.81
CA GLN A 697 -28.73 -3.38 -15.19
C GLN A 697 -28.13 -3.41 -16.59
N LEU A 698 -28.57 -2.55 -17.46
CA LEU A 698 -28.13 -2.50 -18.84
C LEU A 698 -27.91 -1.05 -19.26
N GLU A 699 -26.72 -0.80 -19.80
CA GLU A 699 -26.35 0.47 -20.39
C GLU A 699 -25.92 0.28 -21.83
N SER A 700 -26.47 1.06 -22.74
CA SER A 700 -26.09 1.05 -24.14
C SER A 700 -25.48 2.38 -24.53
N SER A 701 -24.29 2.33 -25.16
CA SER A 701 -23.58 3.52 -25.62
C SER A 701 -22.75 3.18 -26.88
N ASN A 702 -22.89 4.03 -27.90
CA ASN A 702 -22.11 3.92 -29.15
C ASN A 702 -22.17 2.55 -29.85
N GLY A 703 -23.33 1.89 -29.82
CA GLY A 703 -23.50 0.57 -30.45
C GLY A 703 -22.93 -0.60 -29.66
N LEU A 704 -22.44 -0.35 -28.44
CA LEU A 704 -22.01 -1.38 -27.50
C LEU A 704 -22.98 -1.40 -26.31
N VAL A 705 -23.23 -2.58 -25.81
CA VAL A 705 -24.06 -2.81 -24.62
C VAL A 705 -23.24 -3.42 -23.52
N GLU A 706 -23.39 -2.89 -22.33
CA GLU A 706 -22.85 -3.43 -21.09
C GLU A 706 -24.01 -3.81 -20.17
N ALA A 707 -24.06 -5.08 -19.76
CA ALA A 707 -25.08 -5.58 -18.84
C ALA A 707 -24.42 -6.14 -17.59
N VAL A 708 -24.93 -5.77 -16.44
CA VAL A 708 -24.58 -6.37 -15.14
C VAL A 708 -25.79 -7.16 -14.67
N VAL A 709 -25.57 -8.48 -14.53
CA VAL A 709 -26.63 -9.42 -14.15
C VAL A 709 -26.24 -10.13 -12.88
N THR A 710 -27.15 -10.18 -11.91
CA THR A 710 -26.99 -11.03 -10.72
C THR A 710 -27.95 -12.19 -10.78
N VAL A 711 -27.42 -13.41 -10.59
CA VAL A 711 -28.16 -14.67 -10.72
C VAL A 711 -27.98 -15.54 -9.48
N TYR A 712 -28.97 -16.37 -9.20
CA TYR A 712 -28.86 -17.41 -8.17
C TYR A 712 -28.30 -18.69 -8.80
N VAL A 713 -27.17 -19.18 -8.27
CA VAL A 713 -26.50 -20.41 -8.70
C VAL A 713 -26.24 -21.35 -7.51
N HIS A 714 -26.14 -22.64 -7.75
CA HIS A 714 -25.86 -23.63 -6.70
C HIS A 714 -24.36 -23.95 -6.57
N SER A 715 -23.57 -23.71 -7.62
CA SER A 715 -22.14 -24.02 -7.63
C SER A 715 -21.40 -23.20 -8.67
N VAL A 716 -20.06 -23.24 -8.60
CA VAL A 716 -19.18 -22.70 -9.65
C VAL A 716 -19.42 -23.38 -11.00
N GLN A 717 -19.76 -24.66 -10.99
CA GLN A 717 -20.06 -25.39 -12.22
C GLN A 717 -21.24 -24.76 -12.97
N ASN A 718 -22.36 -24.51 -12.29
CA ASN A 718 -23.52 -23.83 -12.88
C ASN A 718 -23.17 -22.45 -13.43
N LEU A 719 -22.30 -21.72 -12.75
CA LEU A 719 -21.86 -20.42 -13.20
C LEU A 719 -20.99 -20.52 -14.46
N ASN A 720 -20.10 -21.51 -14.53
CA ASN A 720 -19.23 -21.73 -15.68
C ASN A 720 -20.04 -22.20 -16.90
N ASP A 721 -21.06 -23.07 -16.71
CA ASP A 721 -21.96 -23.48 -17.76
C ASP A 721 -22.73 -22.29 -18.32
N LEU A 722 -23.18 -21.38 -17.44
CA LEU A 722 -23.83 -20.14 -17.85
C LEU A 722 -22.89 -19.25 -18.65
N ILE A 723 -21.65 -19.04 -18.18
CA ILE A 723 -20.65 -18.23 -18.88
C ILE A 723 -20.34 -18.82 -20.26
N THR A 724 -20.24 -20.16 -20.37
CA THR A 724 -19.96 -20.83 -21.62
C THR A 724 -21.09 -20.67 -22.63
N LYS A 725 -22.34 -20.89 -22.22
CA LYS A 725 -23.49 -20.69 -23.09
C LYS A 725 -23.68 -19.22 -23.50
N LEU A 726 -23.44 -18.30 -22.61
CA LEU A 726 -23.51 -16.86 -22.97
C LEU A 726 -22.44 -16.46 -23.98
N LYS A 727 -21.25 -17.07 -23.97
CA LYS A 727 -20.20 -16.84 -24.97
C LYS A 727 -20.52 -17.37 -26.36
N GLU A 728 -21.46 -18.29 -26.49
CA GLU A 728 -21.92 -18.82 -27.77
C GLU A 728 -22.81 -17.84 -28.54
N VAL A 729 -23.34 -16.82 -27.88
CA VAL A 729 -24.17 -15.76 -28.49
C VAL A 729 -23.29 -14.83 -29.30
N LYS A 730 -23.52 -14.73 -30.61
CA LYS A 730 -22.67 -13.93 -31.54
C LYS A 730 -22.53 -12.45 -31.18
N GLU A 731 -23.53 -11.88 -30.55
CA GLU A 731 -23.55 -10.47 -30.15
C GLU A 731 -22.78 -10.22 -28.85
N ILE A 732 -22.48 -11.26 -28.06
CA ILE A 732 -21.72 -11.15 -26.80
C ILE A 732 -20.23 -11.22 -27.11
N ARG A 733 -19.50 -10.20 -26.70
CA ARG A 733 -18.04 -10.09 -26.87
C ARG A 733 -17.27 -10.63 -25.68
N LYS A 734 -17.74 -10.33 -24.46
CA LYS A 734 -17.06 -10.72 -23.23
C LYS A 734 -18.08 -11.01 -22.13
N VAL A 735 -17.83 -12.06 -21.37
CA VAL A 735 -18.56 -12.39 -20.13
C VAL A 735 -17.52 -12.60 -19.04
N SER A 736 -17.66 -11.91 -17.91
CA SER A 736 -16.78 -12.05 -16.76
C SER A 736 -17.57 -12.10 -15.45
N ARG A 737 -17.11 -12.92 -14.50
CA ARG A 737 -17.66 -12.96 -13.15
C ARG A 737 -17.24 -11.69 -12.40
N LEU A 738 -18.17 -11.11 -11.64
CA LEU A 738 -17.90 -10.00 -10.74
C LEU A 738 -17.55 -10.53 -9.34
N ASP A 739 -16.49 -9.99 -8.76
CA ASP A 739 -16.06 -10.36 -7.41
C ASP A 739 -16.96 -9.74 -6.32
N ARG A 740 -17.52 -8.56 -6.58
CA ARG A 740 -18.46 -7.89 -5.68
C ARG A 740 -19.82 -7.83 -6.34
N VAL A 741 -20.82 -8.35 -5.65
CA VAL A 741 -22.23 -8.14 -5.98
C VAL A 741 -22.72 -7.05 -5.03
N ASN A 742 -22.87 -5.81 -5.53
CA ASN A 742 -23.44 -4.73 -4.72
C ASN A 742 -24.89 -5.07 -4.42
N ASP A 743 -25.23 -5.18 -3.15
CA ASP A 743 -26.61 -5.14 -2.69
C ASP A 743 -27.09 -3.68 -2.85
N THR A 744 -27.65 -3.38 -4.02
CA THR A 744 -28.41 -2.13 -4.22
C THR A 744 -29.81 -2.32 -3.64
N SER A 745 -29.89 -2.44 -2.33
CA SER A 745 -31.13 -2.31 -1.56
C SER A 745 -30.82 -1.52 -0.30
N GLN A 746 -30.65 -0.20 -0.46
CA GLN A 746 -30.98 0.85 0.51
C GLN A 746 -31.33 2.12 -0.25
#